data_54f626359ad568e107cca9dcb7a916e5
#
_entry.id   54f626359ad568e107cca9dcb7a916e5
#
_cell.length_a   1.000
_cell.length_b   1.000
_cell.length_c   1.000
_cell.angle_alpha   90.00
_cell.angle_beta   90.00
_cell.angle_gamma   90.00
#
_symmetry.space_group_name_H-M   'P 1'
#
loop_
_entity.id
_entity.type
_entity.pdbx_description
1 polymer ?
#
loop_
_entity_poly.entity_id
_entity_poly.type
_entity_poly.pdbx_seq_one_letter_code
_entity_poly.pdbx_strand_id
1 'polypeptide(L)'
;MKTLLPVCSLVALFLLAPIHAAEPLPVVTGVEWQPLSAQIQRVLEALDYLGVPLAVADRRALEQISPTAEDAATRAQEILDRHCLFFVNINPEMRVKVAAGPAKPELVEQGWRLFLVKVQNEAGATAVLHATSPHAQRLFNAPTTDVPARWLELQMADAQPRRAALSGLELEYRIIQLYSRDAGQREAKFSFDVGQGTQDIGFRNETDLLFRCAPAHPVTLRVRDENDRPTTAGFVVRDQQQRVYPSQAKRLAPDFAFHPQVYRADGENLRLPAGTYVVEFQRGPESVKKTATLTVTNAPRQQWDFKVERWIDPSLTGWVSGDHHIHAAGCAHYTNPTEGVHAPDMMRHCLGEDLKVGANLTWGPCFDYQKQFCTGADDKVSTFPYILRYDIEVSGFGSHQSGHLCLLQLKDQMYPGGESSKHWPTLGLNTLRWAKKQGALVGPAHSGWGLQPVAPGSAESANSKNSGDVRTVADTLPNYVVPPFNGIGANEYIVDVTHLVPGPDGKLVPAVDFLSLVDTPYLWELNIWYHTLNVGFRTRVSGETDFPCIYGERVGLGRSYVKLPPLWTYEDWCEGIRAGRNYVGDGKSHLMDFKASAGPRTIVMGEDGSELRLTSPGKIHTTARVAARLNPEPAPEISRRPVNAKPYWDIERARIGASREVAVELIVNGYPVAKKNIPADGRLQDVAFDVTIERSSWIAMRILPSAHTNPIFVVVGDQPIRASRRSAEWCLAGVDRCWSQKERFIKPAELQDARDAYAHARTVYRQRLAESTVE
;
A
#
# COMPACT_ATOMS: atom_id res chain seq x y z
N MET A 1 2.02 22.29 89.94
CA MET A 1 2.54 23.29 88.99
C MET A 1 2.50 22.71 87.61
N LYS A 2 1.57 23.13 86.77
CA LYS A 2 1.34 22.68 85.41
C LYS A 2 1.96 23.73 84.50
N THR A 3 2.97 23.35 83.71
CA THR A 3 3.56 24.20 82.66
C THR A 3 2.95 23.83 81.31
N LEU A 4 2.22 24.79 80.74
CA LEU A 4 1.71 24.73 79.36
C LEU A 4 2.83 25.18 78.40
N LEU A 5 3.08 24.37 77.32
CA LEU A 5 3.86 24.75 76.15
C LEU A 5 2.89 25.24 75.06
N PRO A 6 3.17 26.33 74.33
CA PRO A 6 2.34 26.77 73.21
C PRO A 6 2.74 25.99 71.92
N VAL A 7 1.69 25.50 71.22
CA VAL A 7 1.81 24.91 69.87
C VAL A 7 1.83 26.08 68.86
N CYS A 8 2.97 26.25 68.17
CA CYS A 8 3.09 27.13 67.00
C CYS A 8 2.57 26.40 65.79
N SER A 9 1.38 26.79 65.31
CA SER A 9 0.87 26.35 64.01
C SER A 9 1.58 27.11 62.88
N LEU A 10 2.42 26.40 62.11
CA LEU A 10 3.00 26.92 60.89
C LEU A 10 1.97 26.80 59.77
N VAL A 11 1.35 27.90 59.34
CA VAL A 11 0.50 28.01 58.18
C VAL A 11 1.45 28.10 56.96
N ALA A 12 1.61 27.02 56.23
CA ALA A 12 2.28 27.01 54.92
C ALA A 12 1.41 27.71 53.89
N LEU A 13 1.73 28.95 53.58
CA LEU A 13 1.12 29.68 52.44
C LEU A 13 1.67 29.07 51.15
N PHE A 14 0.89 28.19 50.50
CA PHE A 14 1.18 27.80 49.11
C PHE A 14 0.89 29.04 48.23
N LEU A 15 1.94 29.69 47.78
CA LEU A 15 1.93 30.63 46.68
C LEU A 15 1.57 29.87 45.41
N LEU A 16 0.30 29.83 45.03
CA LEU A 16 -0.17 29.50 43.70
C LEU A 16 0.42 30.53 42.74
N ALA A 17 1.51 30.20 42.07
CA ALA A 17 1.95 30.99 40.95
C ALA A 17 0.80 31.08 39.93
N PRO A 18 0.47 32.25 39.40
CA PRO A 18 -0.57 32.36 38.40
C PRO A 18 -0.15 31.52 37.18
N ILE A 19 -0.98 30.53 36.86
CA ILE A 19 -0.93 29.88 35.56
C ILE A 19 -1.27 30.97 34.57
N HIS A 20 -0.29 31.54 33.88
CA HIS A 20 -0.53 32.40 32.73
C HIS A 20 -1.29 31.52 31.71
N ALA A 21 -2.58 31.69 31.62
CA ALA A 21 -3.35 31.22 30.47
C ALA A 21 -2.77 31.96 29.27
N ALA A 22 -2.26 31.21 28.30
CA ALA A 22 -1.75 31.79 27.07
C ALA A 22 -2.87 32.66 26.46
N GLU A 23 -2.53 33.90 26.08
CA GLU A 23 -3.50 34.78 25.44
C GLU A 23 -4.03 34.13 24.12
N PRO A 24 -5.33 34.27 23.85
CA PRO A 24 -5.89 33.78 22.60
C PRO A 24 -5.21 34.48 21.41
N LEU A 25 -4.97 33.71 20.33
CA LEU A 25 -4.38 34.27 19.10
C LEU A 25 -5.35 35.29 18.48
N PRO A 26 -4.85 36.31 17.78
CA PRO A 26 -5.69 37.26 17.03
C PRO A 26 -6.56 36.52 16.01
N VAL A 27 -7.84 36.85 15.98
CA VAL A 27 -8.76 36.33 14.95
C VAL A 27 -8.56 37.17 13.70
N VAL A 28 -8.23 36.47 12.58
CA VAL A 28 -8.12 37.11 11.26
C VAL A 28 -9.54 37.22 10.69
N THR A 29 -9.97 38.43 10.40
CA THR A 29 -11.30 38.74 9.86
C THR A 29 -11.27 38.89 8.35
N GLY A 30 -12.40 38.76 7.67
CA GLY A 30 -12.50 38.93 6.22
C GLY A 30 -12.04 37.69 5.41
N VAL A 31 -11.75 36.57 6.08
CA VAL A 31 -11.25 35.35 5.45
C VAL A 31 -12.37 34.60 4.72
N GLU A 32 -12.18 34.34 3.43
CA GLU A 32 -13.08 33.52 2.63
C GLU A 32 -13.09 32.05 3.09
N TRP A 33 -14.30 31.53 3.39
CA TRP A 33 -14.45 30.20 3.96
C TRP A 33 -13.97 29.05 3.03
N GLN A 34 -14.34 29.09 1.75
CA GLN A 34 -14.06 27.97 0.85
C GLN A 34 -12.55 27.70 0.69
N PRO A 35 -11.69 28.68 0.42
CA PRO A 35 -10.24 28.44 0.36
C PRO A 35 -9.64 28.02 1.70
N LEU A 36 -10.09 28.60 2.82
CA LEU A 36 -9.65 28.25 4.15
C LEU A 36 -10.05 26.79 4.49
N SER A 37 -11.30 26.41 4.24
CA SER A 37 -11.80 25.06 4.46
C SER A 37 -10.98 24.01 3.68
N ALA A 38 -10.70 24.26 2.40
CA ALA A 38 -9.86 23.39 1.58
C ALA A 38 -8.40 23.30 2.11
N GLN A 39 -7.87 24.39 2.66
CA GLN A 39 -6.55 24.41 3.29
C GLN A 39 -6.55 23.63 4.59
N ILE A 40 -7.59 23.78 5.44
CA ILE A 40 -7.76 23.02 6.67
C ILE A 40 -7.84 21.53 6.39
N GLN A 41 -8.62 21.12 5.37
CA GLN A 41 -8.72 19.70 4.99
C GLN A 41 -7.35 19.10 4.69
N ARG A 42 -6.50 19.80 3.93
CA ARG A 42 -5.12 19.35 3.66
C ARG A 42 -4.25 19.29 4.91
N VAL A 43 -4.47 20.15 5.90
CA VAL A 43 -3.78 20.07 7.19
C VAL A 43 -4.20 18.81 7.96
N LEU A 44 -5.50 18.53 8.01
CA LEU A 44 -6.03 17.35 8.70
C LEU A 44 -5.50 16.05 8.06
N GLU A 45 -5.53 15.95 6.73
CA GLU A 45 -4.97 14.84 5.98
C GLU A 45 -3.46 14.65 6.27
N ALA A 46 -2.70 15.75 6.34
CA ALA A 46 -1.28 15.68 6.68
C ALA A 46 -1.04 15.22 8.13
N LEU A 47 -1.85 15.67 9.08
CA LEU A 47 -1.74 15.23 10.48
C LEU A 47 -2.08 13.74 10.62
N ASP A 48 -3.11 13.26 9.92
CA ASP A 48 -3.47 11.84 9.88
C ASP A 48 -2.34 11.01 9.29
N TYR A 49 -1.79 11.43 8.15
CA TYR A 49 -0.68 10.77 7.49
C TYR A 49 0.58 10.72 8.36
N LEU A 50 0.83 11.74 9.18
CA LEU A 50 1.96 11.81 10.09
C LEU A 50 1.69 11.11 11.44
N GLY A 51 0.53 10.47 11.61
CA GLY A 51 0.17 9.72 12.81
C GLY A 51 -0.09 10.59 14.05
N VAL A 52 -0.49 11.83 13.85
CA VAL A 52 -0.85 12.80 14.92
C VAL A 52 -2.20 13.43 14.57
N PRO A 53 -3.29 12.64 14.51
CA PRO A 53 -4.60 13.15 14.15
C PRO A 53 -5.07 14.23 15.14
N LEU A 54 -5.87 15.16 14.64
CA LEU A 54 -6.57 16.10 15.51
C LEU A 54 -7.52 15.34 16.45
N ALA A 55 -7.69 15.83 17.67
CA ALA A 55 -8.61 15.21 18.62
C ALA A 55 -10.01 15.03 18.00
N VAL A 56 -10.65 13.89 18.26
CA VAL A 56 -11.94 13.52 17.63
C VAL A 56 -13.01 14.59 17.84
N ALA A 57 -13.03 15.21 19.03
CA ALA A 57 -13.97 16.29 19.34
C ALA A 57 -13.75 17.54 18.46
N ASP A 58 -12.48 17.94 18.30
CA ASP A 58 -12.11 19.12 17.49
C ASP A 58 -12.34 18.85 15.98
N ARG A 59 -12.02 17.65 15.52
CA ARG A 59 -12.33 17.24 14.14
C ARG A 59 -13.83 17.31 13.85
N ARG A 60 -14.66 16.72 14.72
CA ARG A 60 -16.12 16.77 14.58
C ARG A 60 -16.65 18.20 14.62
N ALA A 61 -16.09 19.04 15.48
CA ALA A 61 -16.49 20.44 15.56
C ALA A 61 -16.16 21.18 14.24
N LEU A 62 -15.02 20.91 13.60
CA LEU A 62 -14.68 21.45 12.28
C LEU A 62 -15.63 20.95 11.19
N GLU A 63 -15.94 19.66 11.17
CA GLU A 63 -16.86 19.03 10.19
C GLU A 63 -18.31 19.54 10.32
N GLN A 64 -18.70 20.00 11.49
CA GLN A 64 -20.03 20.57 11.77
C GLN A 64 -20.16 22.05 11.42
N ILE A 65 -19.09 22.73 11.01
CA ILE A 65 -19.16 24.13 10.59
C ILE A 65 -19.95 24.20 9.27
N SER A 66 -21.08 24.92 9.30
CA SER A 66 -21.86 25.16 8.08
C SER A 66 -21.07 26.01 7.09
N PRO A 67 -20.94 25.60 5.82
CA PRO A 67 -20.26 26.42 4.81
C PRO A 67 -20.90 27.79 4.56
N THR A 68 -22.15 27.97 4.96
CA THR A 68 -22.92 29.21 4.76
C THR A 68 -22.98 30.08 6.01
N ALA A 69 -22.35 29.68 7.13
CA ALA A 69 -22.31 30.47 8.34
C ALA A 69 -21.36 31.67 8.19
N GLU A 70 -21.79 32.86 8.54
CA GLU A 70 -20.98 34.08 8.46
C GLU A 70 -19.75 34.02 9.38
N ASP A 71 -19.83 33.26 10.48
CA ASP A 71 -18.75 33.06 11.44
C ASP A 71 -17.90 31.81 11.20
N ALA A 72 -18.08 31.11 10.04
CA ALA A 72 -17.43 29.84 9.76
C ALA A 72 -15.90 29.90 9.92
N ALA A 73 -15.26 30.90 9.34
CA ALA A 73 -13.81 31.10 9.44
C ALA A 73 -13.35 31.40 10.87
N THR A 74 -14.13 32.17 11.66
CA THR A 74 -13.84 32.47 13.05
C THR A 74 -13.91 31.21 13.91
N ARG A 75 -14.96 30.40 13.77
CA ARG A 75 -15.12 29.14 14.51
C ARG A 75 -14.01 28.14 14.21
N ALA A 76 -13.58 28.06 12.95
CA ALA A 76 -12.45 27.21 12.60
C ALA A 76 -11.15 27.67 13.28
N GLN A 77 -10.92 28.99 13.37
CA GLN A 77 -9.79 29.56 14.10
C GLN A 77 -9.86 29.22 15.59
N GLU A 78 -10.98 29.39 16.23
CA GLU A 78 -11.17 29.06 17.67
C GLU A 78 -10.82 27.60 17.99
N ILE A 79 -11.04 26.67 17.02
CA ILE A 79 -10.70 25.27 17.19
C ILE A 79 -9.21 25.05 16.97
N LEU A 80 -8.66 25.53 15.85
CA LEU A 80 -7.28 25.22 15.43
C LEU A 80 -6.23 26.00 16.21
N ASP A 81 -6.54 27.22 16.65
CA ASP A 81 -5.60 28.07 17.36
C ASP A 81 -5.07 27.42 18.64
N ARG A 82 -5.90 26.61 19.33
CA ARG A 82 -5.50 25.84 20.51
C ARG A 82 -4.34 24.89 20.27
N HIS A 83 -4.13 24.47 19.02
CA HIS A 83 -3.08 23.56 18.59
C HIS A 83 -1.86 24.29 18.02
N CYS A 84 -1.89 25.62 17.93
CA CYS A 84 -0.82 26.43 17.38
C CYS A 84 0.27 26.69 18.43
N LEU A 85 1.51 26.32 18.12
CA LEU A 85 2.68 26.64 18.92
C LEU A 85 3.22 28.05 18.61
N PHE A 86 2.98 28.51 17.38
CA PHE A 86 3.40 29.83 16.90
C PHE A 86 2.29 30.52 16.15
N PHE A 87 2.28 31.86 16.27
CA PHE A 87 1.56 32.77 15.40
C PHE A 87 2.58 33.59 14.61
N VAL A 88 2.45 33.59 13.31
CA VAL A 88 3.31 34.28 12.36
C VAL A 88 2.46 35.30 11.60
N ASN A 89 2.77 36.58 11.75
CA ASN A 89 2.18 37.65 10.95
C ASN A 89 3.18 38.14 9.92
N ILE A 90 2.76 38.18 8.64
CA ILE A 90 3.51 38.72 7.52
C ILE A 90 2.80 39.99 7.07
N ASN A 91 3.38 41.15 7.39
CA ASN A 91 2.77 42.44 7.06
C ASN A 91 2.83 42.75 5.54
N PRO A 92 2.13 43.78 5.04
CA PRO A 92 2.14 44.12 3.62
C PRO A 92 3.52 44.40 3.01
N GLU A 93 4.52 44.71 3.85
CA GLU A 93 5.92 44.92 3.43
C GLU A 93 6.76 43.64 3.45
N MET A 94 6.14 42.47 3.59
CA MET A 94 6.81 41.16 3.67
C MET A 94 7.67 40.98 4.95
N ARG A 95 7.45 41.78 5.99
CA ARG A 95 8.16 41.65 7.26
C ARG A 95 7.41 40.68 8.17
N VAL A 96 8.17 39.86 8.88
CA VAL A 96 7.65 38.78 9.72
C VAL A 96 7.69 39.20 11.20
N LYS A 97 6.55 39.03 11.89
CA LYS A 97 6.45 39.07 13.34
C LYS A 97 5.98 37.72 13.85
N VAL A 98 6.61 37.21 14.90
CA VAL A 98 6.25 35.93 15.50
C VAL A 98 5.88 36.11 16.98
N ALA A 99 4.91 35.31 17.43
CA ALA A 99 4.55 35.19 18.84
C ALA A 99 4.32 33.73 19.21
N ALA A 100 4.45 33.42 20.50
CA ALA A 100 4.08 32.11 21.03
C ALA A 100 2.56 31.91 20.92
N GLY A 101 2.15 30.70 20.55
CA GLY A 101 0.74 30.28 20.56
C GLY A 101 0.33 29.57 21.84
N PRO A 102 -0.95 29.20 21.99
CA PRO A 102 -1.50 28.59 23.19
C PRO A 102 -1.21 27.09 23.34
N ALA A 103 -0.68 26.42 22.29
CA ALA A 103 -0.31 25.02 22.40
C ALA A 103 0.77 24.82 23.45
N LYS A 104 0.63 23.75 24.25
CA LYS A 104 1.62 23.42 25.27
C LYS A 104 2.96 23.03 24.64
N PRO A 105 4.09 23.66 24.98
CA PRO A 105 5.39 23.34 24.45
C PRO A 105 5.96 22.06 25.10
N GLU A 106 5.35 20.91 24.78
CA GLU A 106 5.72 19.61 25.33
C GLU A 106 6.39 18.76 24.23
N LEU A 107 7.64 18.34 24.46
CA LEU A 107 8.40 17.44 23.62
C LEU A 107 8.63 16.11 24.33
N VAL A 108 9.24 15.18 23.61
CA VAL A 108 9.66 13.87 24.14
C VAL A 108 11.12 13.66 23.80
N GLU A 109 11.87 13.16 24.78
CA GLU A 109 13.27 12.77 24.60
C GLU A 109 13.41 11.78 23.44
N GLN A 110 14.30 12.09 22.50
CA GLN A 110 14.58 11.28 21.30
C GLN A 110 13.31 10.97 20.46
N GLY A 111 12.40 11.94 20.42
CA GLY A 111 11.16 11.81 19.66
C GLY A 111 10.72 13.10 18.98
N TRP A 112 9.99 12.96 17.89
CA TRP A 112 9.37 14.05 17.15
C TRP A 112 8.00 14.41 17.72
N ARG A 113 7.69 15.71 17.73
CA ARG A 113 6.37 16.26 18.00
C ARG A 113 5.98 17.24 16.91
N LEU A 114 4.68 17.30 16.62
CA LEU A 114 4.09 18.16 15.61
C LEU A 114 3.21 19.19 16.27
N PHE A 115 3.27 20.41 15.73
CA PHE A 115 2.44 21.53 16.16
C PHE A 115 1.93 22.29 14.95
N LEU A 116 0.82 23.01 15.12
CA LEU A 116 0.36 23.96 14.13
C LEU A 116 1.10 25.31 14.28
N VAL A 117 1.22 25.99 13.17
CA VAL A 117 1.64 27.40 13.06
C VAL A 117 0.53 28.14 12.34
N LYS A 118 -0.06 29.12 13.01
CA LYS A 118 -1.03 30.04 12.41
C LYS A 118 -0.27 31.12 11.64
N VAL A 119 -0.60 31.33 10.38
CA VAL A 119 0.02 32.33 9.51
C VAL A 119 -1.04 33.32 9.05
N GLN A 120 -0.92 34.57 9.51
CA GLN A 120 -1.64 35.71 8.96
C GLN A 120 -0.76 36.36 7.88
N ASN A 121 -1.20 36.34 6.64
CA ASN A 121 -0.41 36.75 5.48
C ASN A 121 -1.05 37.96 4.77
N GLU A 122 -0.82 39.15 5.33
CA GLU A 122 -1.38 40.40 4.81
C GLU A 122 -0.74 40.83 3.49
N ALA A 123 0.44 40.29 3.17
CA ALA A 123 1.16 40.55 1.93
C ALA A 123 0.69 39.73 0.73
N GLY A 124 -0.15 38.69 0.94
CA GLY A 124 -0.46 37.70 -0.09
C GLY A 124 0.79 36.93 -0.54
N ALA A 125 1.78 36.76 0.34
CA ALA A 125 3.05 36.11 0.03
C ALA A 125 2.84 34.65 -0.41
N THR A 126 3.58 34.26 -1.47
CA THR A 126 3.63 32.87 -1.96
C THR A 126 5.04 32.28 -1.81
N ALA A 127 5.90 32.92 -1.02
CA ALA A 127 7.22 32.45 -0.67
C ALA A 127 7.18 31.25 0.27
N VAL A 128 8.33 30.56 0.43
CA VAL A 128 8.49 29.51 1.44
C VAL A 128 8.59 30.15 2.82
N LEU A 129 7.82 29.64 3.80
CA LEU A 129 7.97 30.03 5.19
C LEU A 129 9.11 29.19 5.81
N HIS A 130 10.21 29.85 6.11
CA HIS A 130 11.34 29.24 6.80
C HIS A 130 11.22 29.38 8.31
N ALA A 131 11.54 28.31 9.02
CA ALA A 131 11.70 28.32 10.47
C ALA A 131 13.14 27.92 10.80
N THR A 132 13.77 28.67 11.69
CA THR A 132 15.15 28.42 12.13
C THR A 132 15.29 28.54 13.64
N SER A 133 16.32 27.92 14.19
CA SER A 133 16.69 28.05 15.61
C SER A 133 18.20 27.90 15.76
N PRO A 134 18.87 28.75 16.59
CA PRO A 134 20.27 28.55 16.92
C PRO A 134 20.52 27.22 17.64
N HIS A 135 19.51 26.67 18.32
CA HIS A 135 19.57 25.38 19.02
C HIS A 135 19.40 24.16 18.10
N ALA A 136 19.01 24.40 16.81
CA ALA A 136 18.83 23.37 15.80
C ALA A 136 19.85 23.44 14.66
N GLN A 137 20.76 24.36 14.67
CA GLN A 137 21.79 24.49 13.63
C GLN A 137 22.74 23.29 13.64
N ARG A 138 23.20 22.88 12.46
CA ARG A 138 24.19 21.80 12.33
C ARG A 138 25.50 22.17 13.01
N LEU A 139 26.14 21.17 13.67
CA LEU A 139 27.41 21.31 14.38
C LEU A 139 28.64 21.29 13.45
N PHE A 140 28.52 21.74 12.23
CA PHE A 140 29.65 21.76 11.31
C PHE A 140 30.68 22.82 11.76
N ASN A 141 31.91 22.39 12.08
CA ASN A 141 32.99 23.21 12.61
C ASN A 141 32.68 23.94 13.93
N ALA A 142 31.67 23.53 14.68
CA ALA A 142 31.39 24.10 15.98
C ALA A 142 32.31 23.48 17.06
N PRO A 143 32.75 24.24 18.07
CA PRO A 143 33.50 23.70 19.20
C PRO A 143 32.62 22.72 19.98
N THR A 144 33.28 21.73 20.65
CA THR A 144 32.58 20.71 21.44
C THR A 144 31.76 21.28 22.59
N THR A 145 32.07 22.49 23.05
CA THR A 145 31.32 23.23 24.07
C THR A 145 29.91 23.63 23.62
N ASP A 146 29.64 23.71 22.31
CA ASP A 146 28.34 24.07 21.76
C ASP A 146 27.36 22.86 21.71
N VAL A 147 27.86 21.62 21.85
CA VAL A 147 27.05 20.41 21.79
C VAL A 147 25.85 20.44 22.74
N PRO A 148 25.99 20.85 24.03
CA PRO A 148 24.85 20.94 24.94
C PRO A 148 23.76 21.91 24.49
N ALA A 149 24.14 22.99 23.78
CA ALA A 149 23.17 23.97 23.26
C ALA A 149 22.41 23.49 22.03
N ARG A 150 22.88 22.43 21.35
CA ARG A 150 22.27 21.86 20.10
C ARG A 150 21.37 20.67 20.42
N TRP A 151 20.37 20.88 21.22
CA TRP A 151 19.45 19.82 21.69
C TRP A 151 18.22 19.63 20.83
N LEU A 152 17.91 20.59 19.97
CA LEU A 152 16.69 20.67 19.15
C LEU A 152 17.00 20.31 17.69
N GLU A 153 16.04 19.70 17.00
CA GLU A 153 15.92 19.70 15.54
C GLU A 153 14.53 20.20 15.13
N LEU A 154 14.44 20.91 14.02
CA LEU A 154 13.17 21.43 13.52
C LEU A 154 13.05 21.31 12.01
N GLN A 155 11.80 21.14 11.54
CA GLN A 155 11.47 21.17 10.13
C GLN A 155 10.01 21.60 9.93
N MET A 156 9.77 22.45 8.92
CA MET A 156 8.41 22.66 8.41
C MET A 156 7.97 21.42 7.62
N ALA A 157 6.73 20.96 7.83
CA ALA A 157 6.17 19.86 7.05
C ALA A 157 5.68 20.42 5.70
N ASP A 158 6.47 20.23 4.67
CA ASP A 158 6.29 20.79 3.33
C ASP A 158 6.10 19.75 2.21
N ALA A 159 6.17 18.45 2.55
CA ALA A 159 5.88 17.36 1.61
C ALA A 159 4.36 17.18 1.41
N GLN A 160 3.98 16.56 0.30
CA GLN A 160 2.57 16.24 -0.03
C GLN A 160 1.82 15.62 1.18
N PRO A 161 0.55 15.97 1.41
CA PRO A 161 -0.35 16.80 0.58
C PRO A 161 -0.14 18.32 0.70
N ARG A 162 0.90 18.74 1.41
CA ARG A 162 1.27 20.15 1.59
C ARG A 162 2.27 20.62 0.51
N ARG A 163 2.41 21.94 0.42
CA ARG A 163 3.43 22.59 -0.42
C ARG A 163 4.37 23.39 0.47
N ALA A 164 5.64 23.51 0.10
CA ALA A 164 6.60 24.33 0.83
C ALA A 164 6.20 25.80 0.85
N ALA A 165 5.79 26.35 -0.30
CA ALA A 165 5.36 27.72 -0.44
C ALA A 165 4.01 27.99 0.25
N LEU A 166 3.86 29.21 0.78
CA LEU A 166 2.59 29.76 1.22
C LEU A 166 1.61 29.84 0.04
N SER A 167 0.31 29.76 0.35
CA SER A 167 -0.73 29.76 -0.68
C SER A 167 -1.11 31.15 -1.19
N GLY A 168 -0.71 32.19 -0.48
CA GLY A 168 -1.15 33.57 -0.72
C GLY A 168 -2.49 33.91 -0.05
N LEU A 169 -3.10 32.94 0.65
CA LEU A 169 -4.30 33.21 1.47
C LEU A 169 -3.95 34.11 2.66
N GLU A 170 -4.87 34.98 3.05
CA GLU A 170 -4.70 35.86 4.21
C GLU A 170 -4.52 35.09 5.53
N LEU A 171 -5.12 33.92 5.61
CA LEU A 171 -4.98 32.98 6.73
C LEU A 171 -4.69 31.57 6.23
N GLU A 172 -3.64 30.97 6.76
CA GLU A 172 -3.39 29.53 6.58
C GLU A 172 -2.74 28.90 7.82
N TYR A 173 -2.86 27.59 7.94
CA TYR A 173 -2.22 26.79 9.00
C TYR A 173 -1.11 25.96 8.41
N ARG A 174 0.07 25.97 9.07
CA ARG A 174 1.24 25.18 8.69
C ARG A 174 1.54 24.19 9.81
N ILE A 175 2.34 23.16 9.52
CA ILE A 175 2.79 22.18 10.51
C ILE A 175 4.29 22.33 10.69
N ILE A 176 4.75 22.46 11.95
CA ILE A 176 6.15 22.40 12.34
C ILE A 176 6.40 21.10 13.10
N GLN A 177 7.50 20.43 12.79
CA GLN A 177 7.99 19.23 13.43
C GLN A 177 9.21 19.58 14.28
N LEU A 178 9.19 19.20 15.56
CA LEU A 178 10.25 19.46 16.51
C LEU A 178 10.72 18.14 17.12
N TYR A 179 12.03 17.95 17.20
CA TYR A 179 12.66 16.82 17.88
C TYR A 179 13.50 17.31 19.04
N SER A 180 13.44 16.61 20.19
CA SER A 180 14.31 16.85 21.32
C SER A 180 15.29 15.70 21.49
N ARG A 181 16.58 16.02 21.56
CA ARG A 181 17.60 15.05 21.95
C ARG A 181 17.53 14.71 23.45
N ASP A 182 17.19 15.70 24.27
CA ASP A 182 17.33 15.68 25.73
C ASP A 182 15.97 15.67 26.43
N ALA A 183 15.96 15.17 27.68
CA ALA A 183 14.83 15.31 28.61
C ALA A 183 14.98 16.56 29.49
N GLY A 184 13.92 16.91 30.25
CA GLY A 184 13.88 18.01 31.20
C GLY A 184 13.37 19.32 30.59
N GLN A 185 13.63 20.44 31.29
CA GLN A 185 13.30 21.76 30.78
C GLN A 185 14.39 22.23 29.80
N ARG A 186 13.96 22.74 28.66
CA ARG A 186 14.83 23.25 27.61
C ARG A 186 14.25 24.50 27.00
N GLU A 187 15.02 25.55 26.90
CA GLU A 187 14.63 26.79 26.23
C GLU A 187 15.22 26.85 24.83
N ALA A 188 14.41 27.28 23.86
CA ALA A 188 14.87 27.49 22.50
C ALA A 188 14.28 28.78 21.91
N LYS A 189 15.11 29.48 21.15
CA LYS A 189 14.72 30.62 20.32
C LYS A 189 14.31 30.10 18.95
N PHE A 190 13.23 30.64 18.39
CA PHE A 190 12.76 30.37 17.04
C PHE A 190 12.65 31.64 16.25
N SER A 191 13.07 31.57 15.00
CA SER A 191 12.95 32.67 14.02
C SER A 191 12.19 32.18 12.80
N PHE A 192 11.35 33.06 12.23
CA PHE A 192 10.62 32.81 10.99
C PHE A 192 10.93 33.87 9.97
N ASP A 193 11.02 33.50 8.70
CA ASP A 193 11.18 34.40 7.58
C ASP A 193 10.53 33.86 6.29
N VAL A 194 10.38 34.73 5.31
CA VAL A 194 9.84 34.42 3.97
C VAL A 194 10.85 34.79 2.86
N GLY A 195 12.14 34.73 3.18
CA GLY A 195 13.22 35.04 2.26
C GLY A 195 13.47 36.54 2.02
N GLN A 196 12.85 37.42 2.80
CA GLN A 196 13.10 38.83 2.78
C GLN A 196 14.25 39.21 3.71
N GLY A 197 15.06 40.17 3.32
CA GLY A 197 16.26 40.60 4.05
C GLY A 197 16.02 41.13 5.46
N THR A 198 16.73 42.22 5.82
CA THR A 198 16.77 42.75 7.17
C THR A 198 15.42 43.16 7.72
N GLN A 199 15.17 42.81 8.98
CA GLN A 199 14.03 43.26 9.75
C GLN A 199 14.29 44.67 10.32
N ASP A 200 13.27 45.55 10.32
CA ASP A 200 13.38 46.83 10.97
C ASP A 200 13.33 46.75 12.48
N ILE A 201 13.86 47.77 13.15
CA ILE A 201 13.73 47.90 14.61
C ILE A 201 12.27 47.97 15.02
N GLY A 202 11.84 47.03 15.89
CA GLY A 202 10.46 46.91 16.34
C GLY A 202 9.68 45.74 15.73
N PHE A 203 10.15 45.15 14.62
CA PHE A 203 9.65 43.89 14.10
C PHE A 203 10.48 42.73 14.66
N ARG A 204 9.84 41.88 15.48
CA ARG A 204 10.50 40.70 16.05
C ARG A 204 10.01 39.47 15.30
N ASN A 205 10.89 38.92 14.46
CA ASN A 205 10.69 37.63 13.83
C ASN A 205 11.18 36.45 14.70
N GLU A 206 11.48 36.71 15.96
CA GLU A 206 11.98 35.75 16.94
C GLU A 206 11.07 35.66 18.16
N THR A 207 11.00 34.46 18.72
CA THR A 207 10.36 34.21 20.01
C THR A 207 11.08 33.10 20.77
N ASP A 208 11.12 33.20 22.08
CA ASP A 208 11.70 32.19 22.97
C ASP A 208 10.56 31.31 23.55
N LEU A 209 10.79 30.00 23.60
CA LEU A 209 9.87 29.03 24.20
C LEU A 209 10.61 28.13 25.20
N LEU A 210 10.03 27.97 26.38
CA LEU A 210 10.46 27.00 27.38
C LEU A 210 9.69 25.69 27.21
N PHE A 211 10.38 24.65 26.76
CA PHE A 211 9.83 23.31 26.56
C PHE A 211 9.96 22.45 27.81
N ARG A 212 8.96 21.59 27.99
CA ARG A 212 9.03 20.42 28.85
C ARG A 212 9.26 19.19 28.00
N CYS A 213 10.49 18.62 28.04
CA CYS A 213 10.84 17.42 27.32
C CYS A 213 10.66 16.19 28.23
N ALA A 214 9.63 15.38 27.98
CA ALA A 214 9.33 14.20 28.77
C ALA A 214 10.42 13.11 28.54
N PRO A 215 10.95 12.49 29.60
CA PRO A 215 11.87 11.36 29.45
C PRO A 215 11.23 10.20 28.69
N ALA A 216 11.99 9.50 27.85
CA ALA A 216 11.54 8.29 27.18
C ALA A 216 12.26 7.06 27.77
N HIS A 217 11.49 6.09 28.20
CA HIS A 217 11.95 4.86 28.84
C HIS A 217 12.01 3.70 27.85
N PRO A 218 13.04 2.83 27.90
CA PRO A 218 13.08 1.63 27.08
C PRO A 218 12.05 0.61 27.60
N VAL A 219 11.22 0.12 26.68
CA VAL A 219 10.26 -0.97 26.93
C VAL A 219 10.66 -2.14 26.05
N THR A 220 11.06 -3.25 26.65
CA THR A 220 11.39 -4.48 25.94
C THR A 220 10.12 -5.22 25.53
N LEU A 221 10.04 -5.61 24.28
CA LEU A 221 8.92 -6.38 23.75
C LEU A 221 9.27 -7.87 23.76
N ARG A 222 8.50 -8.66 24.51
CA ARG A 222 8.53 -10.11 24.41
C ARG A 222 7.46 -10.56 23.44
N VAL A 223 7.89 -11.05 22.27
CA VAL A 223 6.98 -11.37 21.15
C VAL A 223 7.02 -12.85 20.88
N ARG A 224 5.88 -13.54 21.09
CA ARG A 224 5.73 -14.99 20.96
C ARG A 224 4.68 -15.32 19.90
N ASP A 225 4.94 -16.40 19.13
CA ASP A 225 3.95 -17.01 18.26
C ASP A 225 2.93 -17.86 19.04
N GLU A 226 1.99 -18.51 18.36
CA GLU A 226 1.00 -19.40 18.95
C GLU A 226 1.62 -20.59 19.68
N ASN A 227 2.84 -20.99 19.33
CA ASN A 227 3.60 -22.10 19.92
C ASN A 227 4.62 -21.66 20.98
N ASP A 228 4.51 -20.40 21.43
CA ASP A 228 5.41 -19.76 22.41
C ASP A 228 6.88 -19.63 21.97
N ARG A 229 7.14 -19.61 20.66
CA ARG A 229 8.47 -19.38 20.08
C ARG A 229 8.70 -17.90 19.84
N PRO A 230 9.96 -17.41 19.95
CA PRO A 230 10.30 -16.05 19.57
C PRO A 230 9.88 -15.75 18.12
N THR A 231 9.27 -14.58 17.90
CA THR A 231 8.82 -14.20 16.56
C THR A 231 8.90 -12.69 16.34
N THR A 232 8.59 -12.25 15.12
CA THR A 232 8.43 -10.84 14.74
C THR A 232 6.94 -10.56 14.50
N ALA A 233 6.46 -9.41 14.98
CA ALA A 233 5.07 -8.99 14.72
C ALA A 233 5.02 -7.48 14.39
N GLY A 234 3.91 -7.07 13.80
CA GLY A 234 3.57 -5.67 13.57
C GLY A 234 2.84 -5.07 14.76
N PHE A 235 3.20 -3.85 15.14
CA PHE A 235 2.66 -3.12 16.29
C PHE A 235 2.23 -1.72 15.85
N VAL A 236 1.03 -1.30 16.28
CA VAL A 236 0.60 0.10 16.23
C VAL A 236 0.37 0.57 17.66
N VAL A 237 1.25 1.46 18.13
CA VAL A 237 1.22 1.97 19.50
C VAL A 237 0.65 3.38 19.48
N ARG A 238 -0.45 3.64 20.20
CA ARG A 238 -1.09 4.96 20.30
C ARG A 238 -1.26 5.37 21.75
N ASP A 239 -1.04 6.65 22.00
CA ASP A 239 -1.42 7.24 23.30
C ASP A 239 -2.92 7.61 23.36
N GLN A 240 -3.34 8.21 24.45
CA GLN A 240 -4.73 8.63 24.66
C GLN A 240 -5.19 9.72 23.68
N GLN A 241 -4.26 10.47 23.07
CA GLN A 241 -4.52 11.46 22.04
C GLN A 241 -4.46 10.87 20.62
N GLN A 242 -4.39 9.55 20.50
CA GLN A 242 -4.28 8.81 19.24
C GLN A 242 -2.96 9.05 18.46
N ARG A 243 -1.96 9.66 19.08
CA ARG A 243 -0.65 9.87 18.48
C ARG A 243 0.10 8.55 18.40
N VAL A 244 0.69 8.29 17.23
CA VAL A 244 1.43 7.04 16.95
C VAL A 244 2.84 7.11 17.50
N TYR A 245 3.32 6.00 18.04
CA TYR A 245 4.68 5.84 18.56
C TYR A 245 5.42 4.64 17.94
N PRO A 246 6.73 4.74 17.64
CA PRO A 246 7.45 6.00 17.49
C PRO A 246 6.75 6.93 16.52
N SER A 247 6.96 8.25 16.66
CA SER A 247 6.35 9.21 15.72
C SER A 247 6.63 8.81 14.27
N GLN A 248 5.63 8.89 13.39
CA GLN A 248 5.81 8.58 11.97
C GLN A 248 6.72 9.59 11.27
N ALA A 249 6.76 10.83 11.76
CA ALA A 249 7.65 11.83 11.22
C ALA A 249 9.11 11.35 11.30
N LYS A 250 9.82 11.40 10.17
CA LYS A 250 11.26 11.12 10.11
C LYS A 250 11.68 9.72 10.61
N ARG A 251 10.83 8.72 10.48
CA ARG A 251 11.26 7.34 10.74
C ARG A 251 12.38 6.94 9.79
N LEU A 252 13.32 6.18 10.33
CA LEU A 252 14.39 5.55 9.57
C LEU A 252 14.12 4.05 9.47
N ALA A 253 14.59 3.42 8.40
CA ALA A 253 14.54 1.96 8.26
C ALA A 253 15.05 1.26 9.55
N PRO A 254 14.41 0.16 9.96
CA PRO A 254 13.37 -0.60 9.28
C PRO A 254 11.95 -0.04 9.41
N ASP A 255 11.76 1.08 10.12
CA ASP A 255 10.45 1.68 10.33
C ASP A 255 10.15 2.69 9.22
N PHE A 256 8.99 2.62 8.60
CA PHE A 256 8.60 3.54 7.53
C PHE A 256 7.67 4.65 8.03
N ALA A 257 7.83 5.85 7.44
CA ALA A 257 7.06 7.03 7.80
C ALA A 257 5.63 7.04 7.21
N PHE A 258 5.36 6.23 6.19
CA PHE A 258 4.12 6.25 5.43
C PHE A 258 3.04 5.29 5.95
N HIS A 259 3.31 4.54 7.03
CA HIS A 259 2.30 3.73 7.72
C HIS A 259 2.50 3.75 9.25
N PRO A 260 1.43 3.50 10.05
CA PRO A 260 1.50 3.66 11.50
C PRO A 260 2.26 2.55 12.21
N GLN A 261 2.28 1.32 11.66
CA GLN A 261 2.89 0.19 12.35
C GLN A 261 4.42 0.22 12.30
N VAL A 262 5.00 -0.47 13.26
CA VAL A 262 6.42 -0.83 13.30
C VAL A 262 6.54 -2.33 13.52
N TYR A 263 7.60 -2.94 13.00
CA TYR A 263 7.84 -4.38 13.17
C TYR A 263 8.95 -4.61 14.19
N ARG A 264 8.67 -5.45 15.20
CA ARG A 264 9.64 -5.77 16.25
C ARG A 264 9.72 -7.28 16.46
N ALA A 265 10.96 -7.74 16.57
CA ALA A 265 11.27 -9.09 16.99
C ALA A 265 11.27 -9.22 18.52
N ASP A 266 11.20 -10.46 19.00
CA ASP A 266 11.35 -10.76 20.43
C ASP A 266 12.62 -10.18 21.02
N GLY A 267 12.51 -9.49 22.15
CA GLY A 267 13.62 -8.84 22.88
C GLY A 267 14.01 -7.44 22.39
N GLU A 268 13.40 -6.93 21.31
CA GLU A 268 13.65 -5.57 20.86
C GLU A 268 12.91 -4.53 21.72
N ASN A 269 13.37 -3.28 21.65
CA ASN A 269 12.87 -2.19 22.49
C ASN A 269 12.11 -1.13 21.69
N LEU A 270 11.13 -0.53 22.35
CA LEU A 270 10.58 0.79 22.01
C LEU A 270 10.93 1.80 23.11
N ARG A 271 11.23 3.04 22.72
CA ARG A 271 11.40 4.14 23.69
C ARG A 271 10.11 4.95 23.75
N LEU A 272 9.52 5.03 24.94
CA LEU A 272 8.21 5.66 25.13
C LEU A 272 8.24 6.55 26.38
N PRO A 273 7.64 7.75 26.37
CA PRO A 273 7.41 8.51 27.59
C PRO A 273 6.45 7.79 28.54
N ALA A 274 6.51 8.11 29.82
CA ALA A 274 5.57 7.58 30.78
C ALA A 274 4.12 7.96 30.37
N GLY A 275 3.21 6.97 30.39
CA GLY A 275 1.82 7.16 29.95
C GLY A 275 1.13 5.84 29.70
N THR A 276 -0.16 5.94 29.32
CA THR A 276 -1.01 4.78 28.94
C THR A 276 -1.15 4.72 27.43
N TYR A 277 -0.96 3.54 26.87
CA TYR A 277 -0.95 3.26 25.44
C TYR A 277 -1.93 2.17 25.08
N VAL A 278 -2.60 2.34 23.95
CA VAL A 278 -3.32 1.28 23.24
C VAL A 278 -2.39 0.71 22.19
N VAL A 279 -2.16 -0.60 22.24
CA VAL A 279 -1.26 -1.31 21.35
C VAL A 279 -2.06 -2.33 20.55
N GLU A 280 -2.18 -2.11 19.25
CA GLU A 280 -2.68 -3.12 18.32
C GLU A 280 -1.50 -3.94 17.81
N PHE A 281 -1.66 -5.26 17.72
CA PHE A 281 -0.60 -6.14 17.22
C PHE A 281 -1.14 -7.34 16.48
N GLN A 282 -0.40 -7.78 15.46
CA GLN A 282 -0.70 -8.95 14.63
C GLN A 282 0.54 -9.43 13.88
N ARG A 283 0.46 -10.62 13.26
CA ARG A 283 1.48 -11.18 12.37
C ARG A 283 0.85 -11.68 11.08
N GLY A 284 0.72 -10.77 10.10
CA GLY A 284 0.05 -11.06 8.84
C GLY A 284 -1.46 -11.29 8.94
N PRO A 285 -2.13 -11.49 7.80
CA PRO A 285 -3.57 -11.63 7.72
C PRO A 285 -4.10 -12.97 8.30
N GLU A 286 -3.26 -14.00 8.41
CA GLU A 286 -3.59 -15.29 9.01
C GLU A 286 -3.58 -15.27 10.55
N SER A 287 -3.24 -14.11 11.16
CA SER A 287 -3.32 -13.91 12.60
C SER A 287 -4.50 -13.03 13.00
N VAL A 288 -4.94 -13.19 14.24
CA VAL A 288 -5.96 -12.34 14.84
C VAL A 288 -5.33 -11.03 15.28
N LYS A 289 -5.87 -9.90 14.78
CA LYS A 289 -5.49 -8.59 15.32
C LYS A 289 -5.96 -8.48 16.77
N LYS A 290 -5.03 -8.26 17.68
CA LYS A 290 -5.29 -8.07 19.11
C LYS A 290 -4.99 -6.63 19.53
N THR A 291 -5.63 -6.23 20.61
CA THR A 291 -5.44 -4.93 21.24
C THR A 291 -5.16 -5.11 22.73
N ALA A 292 -4.16 -4.39 23.24
CA ALA A 292 -3.83 -4.34 24.66
C ALA A 292 -3.70 -2.90 25.13
N THR A 293 -4.12 -2.62 26.36
CA THR A 293 -3.87 -1.32 27.01
C THR A 293 -2.72 -1.52 28.00
N LEU A 294 -1.63 -0.78 27.80
CA LEU A 294 -0.39 -0.94 28.54
C LEU A 294 0.09 0.41 29.08
N THR A 295 0.80 0.38 30.21
CA THR A 295 1.30 1.58 30.87
C THR A 295 2.80 1.55 30.93
N VAL A 296 3.43 2.67 30.55
CA VAL A 296 4.85 2.96 30.77
C VAL A 296 4.95 3.82 32.03
N THR A 297 5.78 3.40 32.95
CA THR A 297 6.09 4.11 34.19
C THR A 297 7.48 4.76 34.09
N ASN A 298 7.91 5.46 35.15
CA ASN A 298 9.27 5.99 35.22
C ASN A 298 10.33 4.94 35.61
N ALA A 299 9.98 3.64 35.62
CA ALA A 299 10.93 2.57 35.86
C ALA A 299 11.98 2.48 34.75
N PRO A 300 13.26 2.24 35.07
CA PRO A 300 14.34 2.25 34.07
C PRO A 300 14.29 1.08 33.09
N ARG A 301 13.60 0.00 33.44
CA ARG A 301 13.43 -1.18 32.59
C ARG A 301 12.01 -1.68 32.75
N GLN A 302 11.35 -1.93 31.61
CA GLN A 302 9.98 -2.42 31.54
C GLN A 302 9.89 -3.43 30.41
N GLN A 303 8.97 -4.39 30.55
CA GLN A 303 8.73 -5.41 29.54
C GLN A 303 7.22 -5.47 29.25
N TRP A 304 6.89 -5.60 27.98
CA TRP A 304 5.55 -5.92 27.53
C TRP A 304 5.54 -7.29 26.83
N ASP A 305 4.59 -8.12 27.21
CA ASP A 305 4.46 -9.47 26.68
C ASP A 305 3.32 -9.55 25.64
N PHE A 306 3.64 -10.06 24.46
CA PHE A 306 2.70 -10.23 23.36
C PHE A 306 2.72 -11.66 22.86
N LYS A 307 1.55 -12.27 22.75
CA LYS A 307 1.35 -13.57 22.13
C LYS A 307 0.45 -13.42 20.92
N VAL A 308 1.02 -13.65 19.72
CA VAL A 308 0.28 -13.68 18.46
C VAL A 308 -0.64 -14.90 18.48
N GLU A 309 -1.84 -14.76 17.94
CA GLU A 309 -2.79 -15.84 17.79
C GLU A 309 -3.08 -16.03 16.31
N ARG A 310 -2.78 -17.21 15.79
CA ARG A 310 -3.06 -17.58 14.41
C ARG A 310 -4.44 -18.21 14.32
N TRP A 311 -5.24 -17.78 13.33
CA TRP A 311 -6.55 -18.40 13.07
C TRP A 311 -6.48 -19.49 12.01
N ILE A 312 -5.49 -19.43 11.11
CA ILE A 312 -5.17 -20.47 10.12
C ILE A 312 -3.69 -20.46 9.80
N ASP A 313 -3.14 -21.62 9.49
CA ASP A 313 -1.80 -21.75 8.92
C ASP A 313 -1.87 -22.60 7.63
N PRO A 314 -2.00 -21.97 6.47
CA PRO A 314 -2.02 -22.67 5.19
C PRO A 314 -0.75 -23.47 4.92
N SER A 315 0.39 -23.05 5.47
CA SER A 315 1.69 -23.69 5.25
C SER A 315 1.76 -25.11 5.82
N LEU A 316 0.98 -25.42 6.88
CA LEU A 316 0.87 -26.78 7.42
C LEU A 316 0.29 -27.79 6.42
N THR A 317 -0.41 -27.30 5.41
CA THR A 317 -0.93 -28.10 4.31
C THR A 317 -0.23 -27.82 2.99
N GLY A 318 0.96 -27.22 3.05
CA GLY A 318 1.82 -26.96 1.90
C GLY A 318 1.44 -25.73 1.06
N TRP A 319 0.57 -24.83 1.55
CA TRP A 319 0.23 -23.59 0.86
C TRP A 319 1.11 -22.44 1.35
N VAL A 320 2.09 -22.06 0.54
CA VAL A 320 3.13 -21.09 0.88
C VAL A 320 2.76 -19.72 0.33
N SER A 321 2.67 -18.72 1.21
CA SER A 321 2.38 -17.33 0.84
C SER A 321 3.56 -16.64 0.20
N GLY A 322 3.31 -15.81 -0.81
CA GLY A 322 4.33 -14.96 -1.43
C GLY A 322 3.71 -13.77 -2.14
N ASP A 323 4.48 -12.70 -2.24
CA ASP A 323 4.18 -11.50 -2.98
C ASP A 323 5.23 -11.37 -4.08
N HIS A 324 4.80 -11.44 -5.33
CA HIS A 324 5.74 -11.43 -6.45
C HIS A 324 6.19 -10.03 -6.85
N HIS A 325 5.70 -8.98 -6.16
CA HIS A 325 5.96 -7.60 -6.54
C HIS A 325 6.01 -6.67 -5.33
N ILE A 326 7.19 -6.55 -4.74
CA ILE A 326 7.50 -5.59 -3.70
C ILE A 326 8.77 -4.81 -4.07
N HIS A 327 8.94 -3.60 -3.52
CA HIS A 327 10.07 -2.74 -3.80
C HIS A 327 10.82 -2.32 -2.54
N ALA A 328 12.14 -2.47 -2.54
CA ALA A 328 13.01 -1.86 -1.53
C ALA A 328 13.37 -0.40 -1.89
N ALA A 329 13.16 0.03 -3.13
CA ALA A 329 13.44 1.39 -3.59
C ALA A 329 12.58 1.76 -4.81
N GLY A 330 12.73 2.99 -5.29
CA GLY A 330 12.08 3.49 -6.50
C GLY A 330 10.76 4.20 -6.26
N CYS A 331 10.17 4.09 -5.09
CA CYS A 331 8.91 4.76 -4.77
C CYS A 331 9.14 6.10 -4.05
N ALA A 332 8.29 7.09 -4.32
CA ALA A 332 8.29 8.40 -3.66
C ALA A 332 8.04 8.32 -2.13
N HIS A 333 7.62 7.19 -1.61
CA HIS A 333 7.48 6.95 -0.17
C HIS A 333 8.82 6.88 0.57
N TYR A 334 9.91 6.53 -0.11
CA TYR A 334 11.23 6.47 0.50
C TYR A 334 11.90 7.85 0.52
N THR A 335 12.68 8.13 1.58
CA THR A 335 13.45 9.38 1.71
C THR A 335 14.50 9.50 0.59
N ASN A 336 15.13 8.38 0.22
CA ASN A 336 15.99 8.28 -0.96
C ASN A 336 15.38 7.25 -1.92
N PRO A 337 14.60 7.67 -2.93
CA PRO A 337 13.92 6.75 -3.82
C PRO A 337 14.85 5.87 -4.65
N THR A 338 16.09 6.29 -4.90
CA THR A 338 17.05 5.52 -5.72
C THR A 338 17.76 4.43 -4.94
N GLU A 339 17.99 4.63 -3.65
CA GLU A 339 18.62 3.65 -2.76
C GLU A 339 17.59 2.86 -1.93
N GLY A 340 16.58 3.58 -1.39
CA GLY A 340 15.50 2.99 -0.60
C GLY A 340 15.99 2.36 0.70
N VAL A 341 15.64 1.10 0.91
CA VAL A 341 16.01 0.29 2.06
C VAL A 341 16.74 -0.98 1.62
N HIS A 342 17.45 -1.61 2.54
CA HIS A 342 18.21 -2.83 2.26
C HIS A 342 17.41 -4.10 2.58
N ALA A 343 17.89 -5.24 2.07
CA ALA A 343 17.27 -6.54 2.23
C ALA A 343 16.91 -6.91 3.70
N PRO A 344 17.77 -6.63 4.73
CA PRO A 344 17.40 -6.91 6.12
C PRO A 344 16.15 -6.17 6.58
N ASP A 345 15.93 -4.94 6.11
CA ASP A 345 14.77 -4.15 6.49
C ASP A 345 13.50 -4.72 5.85
N MET A 346 13.55 -5.07 4.56
CA MET A 346 12.43 -5.71 3.87
C MET A 346 12.11 -7.10 4.44
N MET A 347 13.13 -7.90 4.78
CA MET A 347 12.93 -9.20 5.42
C MET A 347 12.22 -9.05 6.76
N ARG A 348 12.50 -7.99 7.54
CA ARG A 348 11.76 -7.69 8.78
C ARG A 348 10.27 -7.54 8.54
N HIS A 349 9.88 -6.84 7.46
CA HIS A 349 8.48 -6.70 7.06
C HIS A 349 7.87 -8.04 6.64
N CYS A 350 8.58 -8.84 5.85
CA CYS A 350 8.15 -10.18 5.48
C CYS A 350 7.92 -11.09 6.70
N LEU A 351 8.85 -11.07 7.66
CA LEU A 351 8.73 -11.83 8.92
C LEU A 351 7.52 -11.37 9.75
N GLY A 352 7.31 -10.04 9.84
CA GLY A 352 6.22 -9.44 10.61
C GLY A 352 4.84 -9.66 9.99
N GLU A 353 4.77 -9.83 8.67
CA GLU A 353 3.55 -10.15 7.92
C GLU A 353 3.39 -11.65 7.60
N ASP A 354 4.28 -12.47 8.11
CA ASP A 354 4.33 -13.91 7.84
C ASP A 354 4.33 -14.25 6.33
N LEU A 355 4.92 -13.38 5.53
CA LEU A 355 5.07 -13.54 4.08
C LEU A 355 6.31 -14.38 3.79
N LYS A 356 6.12 -15.57 3.22
CA LYS A 356 7.22 -16.53 3.04
C LYS A 356 8.13 -16.17 1.87
N VAL A 357 7.57 -15.64 0.80
CA VAL A 357 8.33 -15.21 -0.38
C VAL A 357 8.09 -13.73 -0.66
N GLY A 358 9.16 -12.94 -0.70
CA GLY A 358 9.15 -11.56 -1.15
C GLY A 358 10.02 -11.40 -2.39
N ALA A 359 9.42 -11.20 -3.56
CA ALA A 359 10.15 -10.88 -4.77
C ALA A 359 10.38 -9.36 -4.83
N ASN A 360 11.61 -8.95 -4.54
CA ASN A 360 12.01 -7.57 -4.37
C ASN A 360 12.46 -7.01 -5.72
N LEU A 361 11.55 -6.36 -6.43
CA LEU A 361 11.79 -5.95 -7.81
C LEU A 361 12.51 -4.60 -7.88
N THR A 362 13.53 -4.52 -8.73
CA THR A 362 14.18 -3.26 -9.09
C THR A 362 13.43 -2.61 -10.23
N TRP A 363 13.34 -1.28 -10.26
CA TRP A 363 12.63 -0.55 -11.30
C TRP A 363 13.13 0.88 -11.48
N GLY A 364 12.73 1.54 -12.56
CA GLY A 364 12.82 2.96 -12.84
C GLY A 364 14.08 3.65 -12.32
N PRO A 365 13.91 4.66 -11.49
CA PRO A 365 15.04 5.46 -11.01
C PRO A 365 16.01 4.69 -10.10
N CYS A 366 15.60 3.57 -9.52
CA CYS A 366 16.46 2.77 -8.65
C CYS A 366 17.20 1.64 -9.37
N PHE A 367 16.86 1.31 -10.63
CA PHE A 367 17.42 0.19 -11.35
C PHE A 367 18.96 0.20 -11.38
N ASP A 368 19.57 1.33 -11.76
CA ASP A 368 21.02 1.43 -11.88
C ASP A 368 21.77 1.33 -10.53
N TYR A 369 21.11 1.61 -9.41
CA TYR A 369 21.66 1.36 -8.09
C TYR A 369 21.39 -0.08 -7.63
N GLN A 370 20.14 -0.54 -7.69
CA GLN A 370 19.74 -1.83 -7.10
C GLN A 370 20.12 -3.05 -7.93
N LYS A 371 20.43 -2.92 -9.22
CA LYS A 371 20.93 -4.04 -10.03
C LYS A 371 22.13 -4.77 -9.42
N GLN A 372 22.91 -4.11 -8.56
CA GLN A 372 24.01 -4.74 -7.81
C GLN A 372 23.55 -5.85 -6.84
N PHE A 373 22.29 -5.83 -6.42
CA PHE A 373 21.69 -6.83 -5.53
C PHE A 373 21.09 -8.01 -6.29
N CYS A 374 20.94 -7.89 -7.61
CA CYS A 374 20.42 -8.93 -8.47
C CYS A 374 21.53 -9.96 -8.77
N THR A 375 21.57 -11.03 -8.02
CA THR A 375 22.63 -12.07 -8.13
C THR A 375 22.16 -13.33 -8.85
N GLY A 376 20.89 -13.41 -9.25
CA GLY A 376 20.27 -14.63 -9.80
C GLY A 376 20.06 -15.73 -8.74
N ALA A 377 20.20 -15.40 -7.45
CA ALA A 377 20.03 -16.30 -6.31
C ALA A 377 19.26 -15.59 -5.18
N ASP A 378 18.82 -16.36 -4.19
CA ASP A 378 18.18 -15.82 -2.99
C ASP A 378 19.13 -14.90 -2.24
N ASP A 379 18.61 -13.79 -1.72
CA ASP A 379 19.42 -12.88 -0.90
C ASP A 379 19.89 -13.59 0.38
N LYS A 380 21.08 -13.23 0.84
CA LYS A 380 21.73 -13.81 2.04
C LYS A 380 20.94 -13.63 3.35
N VAL A 381 19.97 -12.74 3.39
CA VAL A 381 19.07 -12.57 4.53
C VAL A 381 18.00 -13.66 4.61
N SER A 382 17.85 -14.44 3.55
CA SER A 382 16.86 -15.52 3.48
C SER A 382 17.20 -16.61 4.48
N THR A 383 16.19 -17.06 5.21
CA THR A 383 16.27 -18.20 6.13
C THR A 383 14.97 -18.97 6.02
N PHE A 384 15.06 -20.21 5.49
CA PHE A 384 13.88 -21.03 5.29
C PHE A 384 12.96 -21.05 6.51
N PRO A 385 11.65 -20.83 6.33
CA PRO A 385 10.89 -20.77 5.10
C PRO A 385 10.68 -19.32 4.55
N TYR A 386 11.51 -18.35 4.89
CA TYR A 386 11.40 -16.97 4.41
C TYR A 386 12.49 -16.70 3.38
N ILE A 387 12.07 -16.35 2.16
CA ILE A 387 12.96 -16.09 1.03
C ILE A 387 12.71 -14.67 0.53
N LEU A 388 13.78 -13.92 0.37
CA LEU A 388 13.81 -12.65 -0.34
C LEU A 388 14.73 -12.78 -1.54
N ARG A 389 14.29 -12.31 -2.71
CA ARG A 389 15.10 -12.34 -3.92
C ARG A 389 14.91 -11.06 -4.72
N TYR A 390 15.99 -10.52 -5.26
CA TYR A 390 15.96 -9.39 -6.17
C TYR A 390 15.75 -9.88 -7.59
N ASP A 391 14.74 -9.31 -8.25
CA ASP A 391 14.42 -9.50 -9.65
C ASP A 391 14.04 -8.15 -10.28
N ILE A 392 13.34 -8.08 -11.40
CA ILE A 392 13.12 -6.84 -12.15
C ILE A 392 11.63 -6.61 -12.44
N GLU A 393 11.18 -5.37 -12.20
CA GLU A 393 10.02 -4.79 -12.87
C GLU A 393 10.49 -3.84 -13.98
N VAL A 394 10.05 -4.07 -15.20
CA VAL A 394 10.29 -3.14 -16.32
C VAL A 394 9.30 -2.00 -16.23
N SER A 395 9.68 -0.97 -15.51
CA SER A 395 8.87 0.21 -15.18
C SER A 395 9.75 1.46 -15.16
N GLY A 396 9.28 2.57 -15.71
CA GLY A 396 10.06 3.80 -15.84
C GLY A 396 11.18 3.76 -16.90
N PHE A 397 11.37 2.62 -17.54
CA PHE A 397 12.32 2.40 -18.64
C PHE A 397 11.83 1.32 -19.61
N GLY A 398 12.53 1.13 -20.72
CA GLY A 398 12.22 0.08 -21.68
C GLY A 398 10.79 0.18 -22.19
N SER A 399 10.04 -0.90 -22.07
CA SER A 399 8.67 -1.04 -22.57
C SER A 399 7.59 -0.51 -21.60
N HIS A 400 7.94 0.28 -20.59
CA HIS A 400 6.99 0.72 -19.56
C HIS A 400 5.73 1.40 -20.11
N GLN A 401 5.83 2.09 -21.25
CA GLN A 401 4.68 2.73 -21.89
C GLN A 401 3.70 1.74 -22.54
N SER A 402 4.15 0.52 -22.77
CA SER A 402 3.36 -0.60 -23.32
C SER A 402 2.71 -1.45 -22.21
N GLY A 403 3.10 -1.23 -20.97
CA GLY A 403 2.71 -1.94 -19.76
C GLY A 403 3.93 -2.37 -18.95
N HIS A 404 3.78 -2.41 -17.64
CA HIS A 404 4.85 -2.90 -16.77
C HIS A 404 4.94 -4.42 -16.82
N LEU A 405 6.15 -4.95 -16.66
CA LEU A 405 6.42 -6.38 -16.71
C LEU A 405 7.23 -6.81 -15.48
N CYS A 406 6.73 -7.80 -14.74
CA CYS A 406 7.48 -8.52 -13.72
C CYS A 406 8.25 -9.67 -14.34
N LEU A 407 9.55 -9.68 -14.14
CA LEU A 407 10.48 -10.71 -14.63
C LEU A 407 11.12 -11.37 -13.40
N LEU A 408 10.68 -12.58 -13.08
CA LEU A 408 11.10 -13.32 -11.88
C LEU A 408 12.03 -14.47 -12.27
N GLN A 409 12.92 -14.87 -11.35
CA GLN A 409 13.83 -15.99 -11.56
C GLN A 409 14.82 -15.74 -12.72
N LEU A 410 15.20 -14.47 -12.94
CA LEU A 410 16.23 -14.14 -13.91
C LEU A 410 17.60 -14.67 -13.44
N LYS A 411 18.40 -15.17 -14.38
CA LYS A 411 19.80 -15.55 -14.17
C LYS A 411 20.72 -14.38 -14.49
N ASP A 412 20.45 -13.72 -15.61
CA ASP A 412 21.09 -12.50 -16.06
C ASP A 412 20.07 -11.36 -15.95
N GLN A 413 20.42 -10.32 -15.20
CA GLN A 413 19.54 -9.21 -14.85
C GLN A 413 19.67 -8.03 -15.83
N MET A 414 20.60 -8.11 -16.80
CA MET A 414 20.83 -7.04 -17.75
C MET A 414 20.47 -7.47 -19.17
N TYR A 415 19.55 -6.73 -19.79
CA TYR A 415 19.24 -6.91 -21.20
C TYR A 415 20.50 -6.66 -22.06
N PRO A 416 20.79 -7.52 -23.07
CA PRO A 416 21.99 -7.36 -23.90
C PRO A 416 22.06 -6.02 -24.64
N GLY A 417 23.28 -5.49 -24.81
CA GLY A 417 23.53 -4.29 -25.60
C GLY A 417 23.90 -3.03 -24.81
N GLY A 418 23.99 -3.12 -23.50
CA GLY A 418 24.41 -2.01 -22.64
C GLY A 418 24.41 -2.38 -21.15
N GLU A 419 24.71 -1.38 -20.30
CA GLU A 419 24.85 -1.59 -18.84
C GLU A 419 23.89 -0.75 -18.01
N SER A 420 22.88 -0.15 -18.63
CA SER A 420 21.89 0.69 -17.93
C SER A 420 20.47 0.42 -18.44
N SER A 421 19.47 1.00 -17.78
CA SER A 421 18.06 0.94 -18.19
C SER A 421 17.78 1.53 -19.59
N LYS A 422 18.67 2.39 -20.11
CA LYS A 422 18.43 3.20 -21.32
C LYS A 422 18.37 2.42 -22.64
N HIS A 423 19.07 1.28 -22.72
CA HIS A 423 19.14 0.47 -23.95
C HIS A 423 18.05 -0.58 -24.08
N TRP A 424 17.28 -0.80 -23.03
CA TRP A 424 16.22 -1.79 -23.01
C TRP A 424 15.18 -1.58 -24.13
N PRO A 425 14.59 -2.67 -24.67
CA PRO A 425 13.61 -2.58 -25.73
C PRO A 425 12.34 -1.86 -25.28
N THR A 426 11.67 -1.18 -26.20
CA THR A 426 10.38 -0.52 -25.96
C THR A 426 9.19 -1.37 -26.36
N LEU A 427 9.40 -2.45 -27.11
CA LEU A 427 8.40 -3.49 -27.35
C LEU A 427 8.49 -4.52 -26.22
N GLY A 428 7.42 -4.71 -25.45
CA GLY A 428 7.35 -5.66 -24.33
C GLY A 428 7.72 -7.09 -24.75
N LEU A 429 7.25 -7.54 -25.91
CA LEU A 429 7.52 -8.87 -26.44
C LEU A 429 9.02 -9.16 -26.60
N ASN A 430 9.87 -8.16 -26.89
CA ASN A 430 11.32 -8.35 -27.00
C ASN A 430 11.93 -8.62 -25.61
N THR A 431 11.47 -7.94 -24.59
CA THR A 431 11.85 -8.22 -23.20
C THR A 431 11.42 -9.63 -22.77
N LEU A 432 10.19 -10.02 -23.09
CA LEU A 432 9.64 -11.34 -22.78
C LEU A 432 10.44 -12.46 -23.49
N ARG A 433 10.78 -12.29 -24.76
CA ARG A 433 11.64 -13.23 -25.50
C ARG A 433 12.98 -13.46 -24.82
N TRP A 434 13.62 -12.39 -24.35
CA TRP A 434 14.88 -12.47 -23.63
C TRP A 434 14.74 -13.17 -22.28
N ALA A 435 13.76 -12.81 -21.49
CA ALA A 435 13.51 -13.39 -20.18
C ALA A 435 13.13 -14.88 -20.27
N LYS A 436 12.27 -15.26 -21.22
CA LYS A 436 11.85 -16.67 -21.42
C LYS A 436 12.99 -17.56 -21.84
N LYS A 437 13.98 -17.08 -22.61
CA LYS A 437 15.19 -17.86 -22.94
C LYS A 437 16.01 -18.27 -21.72
N GLN A 438 15.86 -17.51 -20.60
CA GLN A 438 16.52 -17.84 -19.33
C GLN A 438 15.68 -18.76 -18.44
N GLY A 439 14.42 -19.00 -18.78
CA GLY A 439 13.46 -19.76 -17.98
C GLY A 439 12.69 -18.90 -16.97
N ALA A 440 12.79 -17.58 -17.07
CA ALA A 440 12.10 -16.66 -16.16
C ALA A 440 10.57 -16.89 -16.15
N LEU A 441 9.97 -16.68 -14.98
CA LEU A 441 8.53 -16.54 -14.81
C LEU A 441 8.17 -15.08 -15.09
N VAL A 442 7.25 -14.83 -16.02
CA VAL A 442 6.97 -13.47 -16.50
C VAL A 442 5.48 -13.19 -16.59
N GLY A 443 5.10 -11.95 -16.24
CA GLY A 443 3.74 -11.46 -16.36
C GLY A 443 3.67 -9.95 -16.27
N PRO A 444 2.53 -9.33 -16.65
CA PRO A 444 2.32 -7.90 -16.45
C PRO A 444 2.14 -7.58 -14.96
N ALA A 445 2.51 -6.36 -14.56
CA ALA A 445 2.19 -5.76 -13.28
C ALA A 445 0.97 -4.85 -13.39
N HIS A 446 0.28 -4.61 -12.26
CA HIS A 446 -0.86 -3.66 -12.17
C HIS A 446 -1.91 -3.89 -13.26
N SER A 447 -2.29 -5.14 -13.45
CA SER A 447 -3.00 -5.60 -14.66
C SER A 447 -4.31 -4.88 -14.96
N GLY A 448 -4.96 -4.28 -13.95
CA GLY A 448 -6.19 -3.51 -14.13
C GLY A 448 -6.00 -2.05 -14.52
N TRP A 449 -4.80 -1.47 -14.35
CA TRP A 449 -4.60 -0.04 -14.63
C TRP A 449 -4.74 0.27 -16.12
N GLY A 450 -5.49 1.33 -16.44
CA GLY A 450 -5.78 1.72 -17.82
C GLY A 450 -6.78 0.81 -18.55
N LEU A 451 -7.39 -0.16 -17.85
CA LEU A 451 -8.38 -1.09 -18.40
C LEU A 451 -9.79 -0.84 -17.87
N GLN A 452 -10.07 0.32 -17.30
CA GLN A 452 -11.39 0.68 -16.80
C GLN A 452 -12.41 0.77 -17.96
N PRO A 453 -13.50 -0.03 -17.96
CA PRO A 453 -14.59 0.16 -18.89
C PRO A 453 -15.29 1.51 -18.64
N VAL A 454 -15.43 2.34 -19.67
CA VAL A 454 -16.11 3.64 -19.59
C VAL A 454 -17.46 3.57 -20.29
N ALA A 455 -18.42 4.39 -19.84
CA ALA A 455 -19.73 4.44 -20.47
C ALA A 455 -19.63 4.95 -21.93
N PRO A 456 -20.38 4.36 -22.88
CA PRO A 456 -20.50 4.90 -24.22
C PRO A 456 -20.95 6.36 -24.17
N GLY A 457 -20.20 7.28 -24.82
CA GLY A 457 -20.52 8.71 -24.87
C GLY A 457 -20.02 9.55 -23.67
N SER A 458 -19.39 8.95 -22.66
CA SER A 458 -18.62 9.72 -21.68
C SER A 458 -17.38 10.26 -22.38
N ALA A 459 -17.14 11.59 -22.28
CA ALA A 459 -15.91 12.20 -22.81
C ALA A 459 -14.71 11.45 -22.26
N GLU A 460 -13.83 10.97 -23.12
CA GLU A 460 -12.56 10.32 -22.76
C GLU A 460 -11.72 11.33 -21.98
N SER A 461 -11.88 11.36 -20.67
CA SER A 461 -10.94 12.03 -19.80
C SER A 461 -9.69 11.16 -19.71
N ALA A 462 -8.78 11.35 -20.66
CA ALA A 462 -7.52 10.64 -20.78
C ALA A 462 -6.57 10.85 -19.61
N ASN A 463 -6.93 11.61 -18.56
CA ASN A 463 -6.05 12.03 -17.47
C ASN A 463 -6.72 12.05 -16.09
N SER A 464 -7.76 11.28 -15.86
CA SER A 464 -8.39 11.34 -14.55
C SER A 464 -7.79 10.33 -13.56
N LYS A 465 -6.62 10.65 -13.02
CA LYS A 465 -6.22 10.14 -11.69
C LYS A 465 -7.19 10.60 -10.58
N ASN A 466 -8.13 11.50 -10.88
CA ASN A 466 -8.99 12.19 -9.93
C ASN A 466 -10.48 12.28 -10.34
N SER A 467 -10.98 11.52 -11.30
CA SER A 467 -12.42 11.58 -11.60
C SER A 467 -13.19 10.63 -10.67
N GLY A 468 -13.56 11.12 -9.52
CA GLY A 468 -14.44 10.45 -8.56
C GLY A 468 -15.90 10.25 -9.04
N ASP A 469 -16.20 10.43 -10.34
CA ASP A 469 -17.58 10.43 -10.82
C ASP A 469 -17.82 9.75 -12.18
N VAL A 470 -16.89 8.91 -12.64
CA VAL A 470 -17.16 8.03 -13.77
C VAL A 470 -17.94 6.83 -13.24
N ARG A 471 -19.25 6.87 -13.32
CA ARG A 471 -20.10 5.69 -13.08
C ARG A 471 -19.66 4.60 -14.05
N THR A 472 -19.01 3.58 -13.52
CA THR A 472 -18.67 2.38 -14.27
C THR A 472 -19.94 1.77 -14.85
N VAL A 473 -19.94 1.51 -16.16
CA VAL A 473 -21.02 0.76 -16.78
C VAL A 473 -20.87 -0.69 -16.37
N ALA A 474 -21.69 -1.06 -15.41
CA ALA A 474 -21.91 -2.40 -14.90
C ALA A 474 -20.79 -3.03 -14.02
N ASP A 475 -21.15 -3.32 -12.79
CA ASP A 475 -20.45 -4.19 -11.83
C ASP A 475 -20.49 -5.68 -12.24
N THR A 476 -20.55 -5.99 -13.53
CA THR A 476 -20.68 -7.35 -14.05
C THR A 476 -19.40 -7.83 -14.70
N LEU A 477 -19.08 -9.09 -14.47
CA LEU A 477 -17.99 -9.82 -15.13
C LEU A 477 -18.58 -11.03 -15.89
N PRO A 478 -18.16 -11.25 -17.15
CA PRO A 478 -17.36 -10.39 -18.03
C PRO A 478 -18.11 -9.11 -18.47
N ASN A 479 -17.37 -8.01 -18.64
CA ASN A 479 -17.87 -6.76 -19.20
C ASN A 479 -17.36 -6.60 -20.63
N TYR A 480 -18.26 -6.32 -21.57
CA TYR A 480 -17.94 -6.30 -23.01
C TYR A 480 -17.65 -4.90 -23.56
N VAL A 481 -17.61 -3.87 -22.71
CA VAL A 481 -17.11 -2.55 -23.11
C VAL A 481 -15.60 -2.62 -23.25
N VAL A 482 -15.09 -2.26 -24.43
CA VAL A 482 -13.63 -2.24 -24.68
C VAL A 482 -13.04 -1.00 -24.01
N PRO A 483 -12.12 -1.16 -23.05
CA PRO A 483 -11.52 -0.04 -22.35
C PRO A 483 -10.56 0.77 -23.24
N PRO A 484 -10.13 1.95 -22.82
CA PRO A 484 -9.20 2.78 -23.57
C PRO A 484 -7.79 2.15 -23.76
N PHE A 485 -7.39 1.18 -22.95
CA PHE A 485 -6.02 0.61 -22.91
C PHE A 485 -4.94 1.68 -22.69
N ASN A 486 -5.25 2.71 -21.92
CA ASN A 486 -4.30 3.75 -21.52
C ASN A 486 -3.74 3.45 -20.13
N GLY A 487 -2.62 4.09 -19.78
CA GLY A 487 -1.97 3.89 -18.50
C GLY A 487 -0.81 2.90 -18.58
N ILE A 488 -0.38 2.39 -17.43
CA ILE A 488 0.86 1.64 -17.23
C ILE A 488 0.63 0.16 -16.86
N GLY A 489 -0.60 -0.32 -16.89
CA GLY A 489 -0.95 -1.70 -16.54
C GLY A 489 -0.70 -2.70 -17.67
N ALA A 490 -1.55 -3.73 -17.75
CA ALA A 490 -1.42 -4.86 -18.65
C ALA A 490 -1.77 -4.56 -20.13
N ASN A 491 -1.40 -3.41 -20.65
CA ASN A 491 -1.87 -2.95 -21.96
C ASN A 491 -1.46 -3.87 -23.11
N GLU A 492 -0.20 -4.31 -23.18
CA GLU A 492 0.27 -5.25 -24.23
C GLU A 492 -0.03 -6.70 -23.89
N TYR A 493 -0.49 -7.04 -22.70
CA TYR A 493 -0.86 -8.41 -22.35
C TYR A 493 -1.82 -9.04 -23.39
N ILE A 494 -2.76 -8.24 -23.88
CA ILE A 494 -3.72 -8.69 -24.91
C ILE A 494 -3.03 -9.13 -26.23
N VAL A 495 -1.83 -8.62 -26.51
CA VAL A 495 -1.00 -8.99 -27.65
C VAL A 495 -0.07 -10.14 -27.27
N ASP A 496 0.66 -9.98 -26.15
CA ASP A 496 1.72 -10.90 -25.73
C ASP A 496 1.21 -12.32 -25.46
N VAL A 497 -0.01 -12.45 -24.90
CA VAL A 497 -0.65 -13.75 -24.62
C VAL A 497 -0.86 -14.60 -25.87
N THR A 498 -0.84 -14.01 -27.07
CA THR A 498 -1.02 -14.71 -28.35
C THR A 498 0.27 -15.35 -28.86
N HIS A 499 1.43 -14.99 -28.26
CA HIS A 499 2.73 -15.36 -28.77
C HIS A 499 3.31 -16.58 -28.05
N LEU A 500 4.00 -17.41 -28.84
CA LEU A 500 4.91 -18.43 -28.33
C LEU A 500 6.34 -17.97 -28.62
N VAL A 501 7.24 -18.11 -27.67
CA VAL A 501 8.64 -17.69 -27.77
C VAL A 501 9.59 -18.81 -27.34
N PRO A 502 10.86 -18.82 -27.79
CA PRO A 502 11.80 -19.83 -27.36
C PRO A 502 12.07 -19.82 -25.86
N GLY A 503 11.91 -20.98 -25.22
CA GLY A 503 12.35 -21.24 -23.84
C GLY A 503 13.84 -21.61 -23.76
N PRO A 504 14.35 -22.04 -22.58
CA PRO A 504 15.76 -22.36 -22.36
C PRO A 504 16.27 -23.51 -23.23
N ASP A 505 15.41 -24.48 -23.55
CA ASP A 505 15.71 -25.63 -24.39
C ASP A 505 15.40 -25.40 -25.89
N GLY A 506 15.04 -24.16 -26.25
CA GLY A 506 14.66 -23.77 -27.59
C GLY A 506 13.24 -24.18 -28.00
N LYS A 507 12.51 -24.90 -27.17
CA LYS A 507 11.10 -25.20 -27.43
C LYS A 507 10.25 -23.92 -27.24
N LEU A 508 9.18 -23.84 -28.00
CA LEU A 508 8.23 -22.73 -27.90
C LEU A 508 7.38 -22.85 -26.63
N VAL A 509 7.37 -21.77 -25.83
CA VAL A 509 6.57 -21.63 -24.61
C VAL A 509 5.74 -20.35 -24.70
N PRO A 510 4.65 -20.23 -23.95
CA PRO A 510 3.89 -18.96 -23.87
C PRO A 510 4.80 -17.79 -23.51
N ALA A 511 4.61 -16.66 -24.17
CA ALA A 511 5.37 -15.44 -23.89
C ALA A 511 5.06 -14.87 -22.50
N VAL A 512 3.84 -15.12 -21.99
CA VAL A 512 3.36 -14.66 -20.67
C VAL A 512 2.89 -15.87 -19.86
N ASP A 513 3.33 -15.98 -18.62
CA ASP A 513 2.96 -17.08 -17.71
C ASP A 513 1.75 -16.73 -16.86
N PHE A 514 1.70 -15.51 -16.32
CA PHE A 514 0.63 -15.08 -15.39
C PHE A 514 0.12 -13.68 -15.70
N LEU A 515 -1.08 -13.38 -15.21
CA LEU A 515 -1.63 -12.04 -15.04
C LEU A 515 -1.57 -11.70 -13.55
N SER A 516 -1.18 -10.47 -13.20
CA SER A 516 -1.17 -10.01 -11.81
C SER A 516 -2.57 -9.63 -11.34
N LEU A 517 -2.85 -9.90 -10.06
CA LEU A 517 -4.12 -9.57 -9.40
C LEU A 517 -3.85 -8.98 -8.01
N VAL A 518 -4.85 -8.32 -7.47
CA VAL A 518 -5.05 -7.83 -6.09
C VAL A 518 -4.66 -6.37 -5.89
N ASP A 519 -3.66 -5.85 -6.56
CA ASP A 519 -3.20 -4.47 -6.36
C ASP A 519 -3.97 -3.42 -7.18
N THR A 520 -4.87 -3.84 -8.07
CA THR A 520 -5.74 -2.97 -8.86
C THR A 520 -7.22 -3.33 -8.68
N PRO A 521 -8.16 -2.51 -9.19
CA PRO A 521 -9.59 -2.81 -9.06
C PRO A 521 -9.96 -4.17 -9.66
N TYR A 522 -10.49 -5.07 -8.83
CA TYR A 522 -10.77 -6.47 -9.18
C TYR A 522 -11.63 -6.65 -10.44
N LEU A 523 -12.57 -5.74 -10.72
CA LEU A 523 -13.38 -5.82 -11.94
C LEU A 523 -12.54 -5.60 -13.20
N TRP A 524 -11.52 -4.73 -13.15
CA TRP A 524 -10.73 -4.39 -14.33
C TRP A 524 -9.74 -5.48 -14.68
N GLU A 525 -9.01 -5.98 -13.68
CA GLU A 525 -8.01 -7.04 -13.88
C GLU A 525 -8.65 -8.40 -14.21
N LEU A 526 -9.73 -8.78 -13.54
CA LEU A 526 -10.45 -10.02 -13.85
C LEU A 526 -11.12 -9.98 -15.23
N ASN A 527 -11.58 -8.81 -15.70
CA ASN A 527 -12.23 -8.70 -16.98
C ASN A 527 -11.34 -9.08 -18.16
N ILE A 528 -10.13 -8.53 -18.23
CA ILE A 528 -9.18 -8.88 -19.31
C ILE A 528 -8.78 -10.35 -19.24
N TRP A 529 -8.55 -10.88 -18.04
CA TRP A 529 -8.21 -12.28 -17.85
C TRP A 529 -9.34 -13.22 -18.30
N TYR A 530 -10.57 -12.95 -17.91
CA TYR A 530 -11.72 -13.77 -18.29
C TYR A 530 -11.95 -13.79 -19.80
N HIS A 531 -11.80 -12.64 -20.49
CA HIS A 531 -11.90 -12.60 -21.94
C HIS A 531 -10.84 -13.46 -22.61
N THR A 532 -9.59 -13.41 -22.15
CA THR A 532 -8.50 -14.24 -22.70
C THR A 532 -8.70 -15.74 -22.41
N LEU A 533 -9.19 -16.10 -21.23
CA LEU A 533 -9.57 -17.49 -20.92
C LEU A 533 -10.73 -17.98 -21.81
N ASN A 534 -11.75 -17.14 -22.04
CA ASN A 534 -12.92 -17.48 -22.87
C ASN A 534 -12.57 -17.77 -24.32
N VAL A 535 -11.49 -17.18 -24.83
CA VAL A 535 -10.97 -17.48 -26.17
C VAL A 535 -9.92 -18.59 -26.16
N GLY A 536 -9.64 -19.21 -25.01
CA GLY A 536 -8.86 -20.43 -24.87
C GLY A 536 -7.38 -20.22 -24.58
N PHE A 537 -6.94 -19.06 -24.12
CA PHE A 537 -5.63 -18.92 -23.50
C PHE A 537 -5.63 -19.52 -22.09
N ARG A 538 -4.45 -19.91 -21.61
CA ARG A 538 -4.31 -20.62 -20.32
C ARG A 538 -3.39 -19.87 -19.35
N THR A 539 -3.39 -18.54 -19.44
CA THR A 539 -2.61 -17.69 -18.53
C THR A 539 -3.06 -17.91 -17.08
N ARG A 540 -2.10 -18.04 -16.17
CA ARG A 540 -2.32 -18.20 -14.74
C ARG A 540 -2.47 -16.84 -14.07
N VAL A 541 -2.66 -16.81 -12.76
CA VAL A 541 -2.67 -15.57 -11.97
C VAL A 541 -1.66 -15.63 -10.82
N SER A 542 -1.17 -14.46 -10.44
CA SER A 542 -0.32 -14.29 -9.26
C SER A 542 -0.73 -13.02 -8.51
N GLY A 543 -0.69 -13.05 -7.16
CA GLY A 543 -1.05 -11.93 -6.30
C GLY A 543 0.14 -11.03 -6.03
N GLU A 544 -0.10 -9.70 -6.04
CA GLU A 544 0.91 -8.67 -5.81
C GLU A 544 0.40 -7.52 -4.97
N THR A 545 1.31 -6.72 -4.39
CA THR A 545 0.98 -5.48 -3.70
C THR A 545 1.57 -4.25 -4.34
N ASP A 546 2.65 -4.37 -5.11
CA ASP A 546 3.50 -3.24 -5.53
C ASP A 546 3.87 -2.35 -4.32
N PHE A 547 4.21 -2.99 -3.21
CA PHE A 547 4.58 -2.27 -1.99
C PHE A 547 5.87 -1.47 -2.19
N PRO A 548 5.95 -0.21 -1.77
CA PRO A 548 4.90 0.64 -1.20
C PRO A 548 4.18 1.52 -2.23
N CYS A 549 4.37 1.31 -3.54
CA CYS A 549 3.92 2.23 -4.59
C CYS A 549 2.39 2.22 -4.75
N ILE A 550 1.75 1.05 -4.75
CA ILE A 550 0.29 0.93 -4.74
C ILE A 550 -0.22 0.71 -3.33
N TYR A 551 0.18 -0.34 -2.65
CA TYR A 551 -0.17 -0.56 -1.24
C TYR A 551 1.00 -0.20 -0.33
N GLY A 552 0.93 0.97 0.33
CA GLY A 552 1.92 1.41 1.32
C GLY A 552 1.65 0.89 2.74
N GLU A 553 0.52 0.21 2.96
CA GLU A 553 0.11 -0.24 4.29
C GLU A 553 1.00 -1.38 4.79
N ARG A 554 1.27 -2.41 3.99
CA ARG A 554 2.12 -3.56 4.33
C ARG A 554 2.44 -4.44 3.12
N VAL A 555 3.55 -5.15 3.18
CA VAL A 555 3.91 -6.17 2.19
C VAL A 555 2.91 -7.33 2.23
N GLY A 556 2.63 -7.96 1.11
CA GLY A 556 1.76 -9.10 1.02
C GLY A 556 0.29 -8.83 1.36
N LEU A 557 -0.20 -7.61 1.19
CA LEU A 557 -1.65 -7.34 1.16
C LEU A 557 -2.33 -8.10 0.04
N GLY A 558 -1.67 -8.15 -1.15
CA GLY A 558 -1.99 -9.08 -2.21
C GLY A 558 -0.96 -10.20 -2.22
N ARG A 559 -1.41 -11.43 -2.16
CA ARG A 559 -0.50 -12.58 -2.11
C ARG A 559 -0.99 -13.78 -2.90
N SER A 560 -0.02 -14.54 -3.43
CA SER A 560 -0.21 -15.89 -3.96
C SER A 560 0.00 -16.90 -2.85
N TYR A 561 -0.84 -17.92 -2.80
CA TYR A 561 -0.62 -19.12 -2.00
C TYR A 561 -0.34 -20.28 -2.93
N VAL A 562 0.90 -20.75 -2.93
CA VAL A 562 1.40 -21.78 -3.86
C VAL A 562 1.50 -23.10 -3.14
N LYS A 563 0.98 -24.18 -3.73
CA LYS A 563 1.08 -25.53 -3.19
C LYS A 563 2.47 -26.12 -3.46
N LEU A 564 3.23 -26.37 -2.40
CA LEU A 564 4.62 -26.81 -2.43
C LEU A 564 4.87 -28.03 -1.53
N PRO A 565 5.93 -28.80 -1.78
CA PRO A 565 6.38 -29.85 -0.87
C PRO A 565 6.95 -29.25 0.43
N PRO A 566 7.23 -30.08 1.46
CA PRO A 566 7.76 -29.59 2.74
C PRO A 566 9.10 -28.84 2.65
N LEU A 567 9.96 -29.20 1.72
CA LEU A 567 11.20 -28.49 1.39
C LEU A 567 11.06 -27.97 -0.05
N TRP A 568 11.18 -26.68 -0.22
CA TRP A 568 10.97 -25.99 -1.48
C TRP A 568 11.96 -24.83 -1.64
N THR A 569 12.15 -24.40 -2.87
CA THR A 569 13.02 -23.29 -3.28
C THR A 569 12.19 -22.16 -3.89
N TYR A 570 12.82 -21.02 -4.14
CA TYR A 570 12.19 -19.93 -4.90
C TYR A 570 11.77 -20.40 -6.30
N GLU A 571 12.58 -21.26 -6.92
CA GLU A 571 12.30 -21.88 -8.21
C GLU A 571 11.04 -22.75 -8.18
N ASP A 572 10.84 -23.54 -7.11
CA ASP A 572 9.63 -24.34 -6.92
C ASP A 572 8.39 -23.45 -6.76
N TRP A 573 8.54 -22.31 -6.07
CA TRP A 573 7.47 -21.35 -5.90
C TRP A 573 7.09 -20.70 -7.25
N CYS A 574 8.07 -20.28 -8.05
CA CYS A 574 7.84 -19.75 -9.39
C CYS A 574 7.20 -20.80 -10.31
N GLU A 575 7.69 -22.05 -10.27
CA GLU A 575 7.11 -23.15 -11.07
C GLU A 575 5.67 -23.47 -10.63
N GLY A 576 5.37 -23.36 -9.34
CA GLY A 576 4.01 -23.48 -8.83
C GLY A 576 3.04 -22.45 -9.43
N ILE A 577 3.47 -21.21 -9.60
CA ILE A 577 2.68 -20.16 -10.27
C ILE A 577 2.54 -20.50 -11.76
N ARG A 578 3.64 -20.86 -12.45
CA ARG A 578 3.62 -21.24 -13.87
C ARG A 578 2.67 -22.40 -14.14
N ALA A 579 2.66 -23.38 -13.28
CA ALA A 579 1.72 -24.51 -13.36
C ALA A 579 0.28 -24.15 -12.98
N GLY A 580 0.07 -23.04 -12.25
CA GLY A 580 -1.23 -22.65 -11.70
C GLY A 580 -1.60 -23.43 -10.43
N ARG A 581 -0.61 -23.94 -9.68
CA ARG A 581 -0.81 -24.55 -8.35
C ARG A 581 -0.94 -23.49 -7.27
N ASN A 582 -1.69 -22.43 -7.55
CA ASN A 582 -1.88 -21.34 -6.60
C ASN A 582 -3.28 -20.73 -6.71
N TYR A 583 -3.69 -20.11 -5.62
CA TYR A 583 -4.76 -19.12 -5.57
C TYR A 583 -4.20 -17.79 -5.07
N VAL A 584 -4.95 -16.71 -5.31
CA VAL A 584 -4.56 -15.36 -4.93
C VAL A 584 -5.61 -14.74 -4.00
N GLY A 585 -5.22 -13.78 -3.19
CA GLY A 585 -6.16 -13.06 -2.34
C GLY A 585 -5.51 -12.11 -1.34
N ASP A 586 -6.36 -11.54 -0.47
CA ASP A 586 -5.99 -10.61 0.60
C ASP A 586 -5.48 -11.30 1.88
N GLY A 587 -5.39 -12.63 1.88
CA GLY A 587 -4.98 -13.46 3.01
C GLY A 587 -6.03 -13.65 4.10
N LYS A 588 -7.23 -13.09 3.94
CA LYS A 588 -8.35 -13.25 4.88
C LYS A 588 -9.37 -14.31 4.44
N SER A 589 -9.20 -14.86 3.24
CA SER A 589 -9.89 -16.04 2.76
C SER A 589 -8.98 -16.96 1.97
N HIS A 590 -9.24 -18.26 2.03
CA HIS A 590 -8.43 -19.30 1.44
C HIS A 590 -9.30 -20.26 0.64
N LEU A 591 -8.81 -20.66 -0.55
CA LEU A 591 -9.47 -21.57 -1.49
C LEU A 591 -8.49 -22.68 -1.86
N MET A 592 -8.27 -23.61 -0.93
CA MET A 592 -7.25 -24.64 -1.01
C MET A 592 -7.78 -25.91 -1.68
N ASP A 593 -6.88 -26.68 -2.29
CA ASP A 593 -7.12 -28.03 -2.81
C ASP A 593 -8.33 -28.10 -3.80
N PHE A 594 -8.48 -27.06 -4.65
CA PHE A 594 -9.52 -27.01 -5.67
C PHE A 594 -9.31 -28.13 -6.67
N LYS A 595 -10.33 -28.94 -6.90
CA LYS A 595 -10.31 -30.07 -7.81
C LYS A 595 -11.66 -30.28 -8.50
N ALA A 596 -11.63 -30.92 -9.66
CA ALA A 596 -12.81 -31.29 -10.44
C ALA A 596 -12.74 -32.77 -10.81
N SER A 597 -13.86 -33.48 -10.71
CA SER A 597 -14.00 -34.91 -10.98
C SER A 597 -15.13 -35.19 -11.97
N ALA A 598 -14.89 -36.17 -12.85
CA ALA A 598 -15.92 -36.72 -13.73
C ALA A 598 -15.76 -38.26 -13.76
N GLY A 599 -16.69 -38.99 -13.17
CA GLY A 599 -16.55 -40.42 -12.93
C GLY A 599 -15.24 -40.71 -12.13
N PRO A 600 -14.37 -41.62 -12.61
CA PRO A 600 -13.14 -41.97 -11.90
C PRO A 600 -11.99 -40.95 -12.08
N ARG A 601 -12.12 -39.98 -13.00
CA ARG A 601 -11.08 -39.00 -13.27
C ARG A 601 -11.22 -37.80 -12.33
N THR A 602 -10.13 -37.46 -11.68
CA THR A 602 -10.01 -36.26 -10.85
C THR A 602 -8.78 -35.46 -11.27
N ILE A 603 -8.93 -34.16 -11.45
CA ILE A 603 -7.85 -33.23 -11.70
C ILE A 603 -7.78 -32.24 -10.54
N VAL A 604 -6.57 -32.04 -10.04
CA VAL A 604 -6.25 -31.01 -9.05
C VAL A 604 -5.72 -29.77 -9.78
N MET A 605 -6.11 -28.61 -9.32
CA MET A 605 -5.62 -27.32 -9.85
C MET A 605 -4.07 -27.29 -9.85
N GLY A 606 -3.47 -27.03 -11.00
CA GLY A 606 -2.03 -26.97 -11.20
C GLY A 606 -1.33 -28.31 -11.47
N GLU A 607 -2.08 -29.41 -11.49
CA GLU A 607 -1.58 -30.72 -11.92
C GLU A 607 -2.07 -31.06 -13.33
N ASP A 608 -1.28 -31.77 -14.10
CA ASP A 608 -1.60 -32.21 -15.49
C ASP A 608 -2.18 -31.07 -16.37
N GLY A 609 -1.55 -29.87 -16.29
CA GLY A 609 -2.02 -28.68 -16.99
C GLY A 609 -3.37 -28.14 -16.53
N SER A 610 -3.89 -28.61 -15.38
CA SER A 610 -5.25 -28.34 -14.87
C SER A 610 -6.34 -28.77 -15.85
N GLU A 611 -6.19 -29.90 -16.59
CA GLU A 611 -7.10 -30.26 -17.67
C GLU A 611 -7.91 -31.52 -17.35
N LEU A 612 -9.22 -31.37 -17.25
CA LEU A 612 -10.19 -32.46 -17.16
C LEU A 612 -10.82 -32.73 -18.56
N ARG A 613 -10.62 -33.92 -19.10
CA ARG A 613 -11.17 -34.32 -20.40
C ARG A 613 -12.47 -35.11 -20.25
N LEU A 614 -13.49 -34.68 -20.95
CA LEU A 614 -14.79 -35.36 -21.11
C LEU A 614 -14.96 -35.81 -22.58
N THR A 615 -15.43 -36.99 -22.81
CA THR A 615 -15.71 -37.48 -24.17
C THR A 615 -16.96 -36.82 -24.77
N SER A 616 -17.91 -36.40 -23.94
CA SER A 616 -19.15 -35.73 -24.30
C SER A 616 -19.60 -34.80 -23.18
N PRO A 617 -20.55 -33.89 -23.43
CA PRO A 617 -21.16 -33.10 -22.36
C PRO A 617 -21.55 -33.94 -21.15
N GLY A 618 -21.30 -33.43 -19.96
CA GLY A 618 -21.52 -34.22 -18.76
C GLY A 618 -21.41 -33.43 -17.44
N LYS A 619 -21.87 -34.10 -16.39
CA LYS A 619 -21.81 -33.57 -15.03
C LYS A 619 -20.40 -33.73 -14.44
N ILE A 620 -19.92 -32.70 -13.83
CA ILE A 620 -18.67 -32.71 -13.04
C ILE A 620 -18.99 -32.36 -11.59
N HIS A 621 -18.18 -32.90 -10.69
CA HIS A 621 -18.19 -32.59 -9.27
C HIS A 621 -16.94 -31.80 -8.91
N THR A 622 -17.10 -30.67 -8.23
CA THR A 622 -15.98 -29.82 -7.81
C THR A 622 -15.93 -29.71 -6.29
N THR A 623 -14.73 -29.70 -5.74
CA THR A 623 -14.53 -29.51 -4.30
C THR A 623 -13.35 -28.58 -4.02
N ALA A 624 -13.43 -27.88 -2.89
CA ALA A 624 -12.30 -27.13 -2.32
C ALA A 624 -12.41 -27.09 -0.81
N ARG A 625 -11.27 -26.92 -0.13
CA ARG A 625 -11.20 -26.62 1.29
C ARG A 625 -11.15 -25.10 1.45
N VAL A 626 -12.12 -24.54 2.14
CA VAL A 626 -12.35 -23.10 2.19
C VAL A 626 -12.32 -22.59 3.63
N ALA A 627 -11.65 -21.49 3.87
CA ALA A 627 -11.70 -20.77 5.12
C ALA A 627 -11.82 -19.27 4.83
N ALA A 628 -12.56 -18.55 5.67
CA ALA A 628 -12.70 -17.11 5.59
C ALA A 628 -12.82 -16.51 6.99
N ARG A 629 -12.28 -15.32 7.20
CA ARG A 629 -12.37 -14.63 8.50
C ARG A 629 -12.72 -13.16 8.35
N LEU A 630 -13.94 -12.82 8.72
CA LEU A 630 -14.42 -11.44 8.91
C LEU A 630 -14.26 -11.02 10.37
N ASN A 631 -14.05 -9.72 10.57
CA ASN A 631 -14.24 -9.16 11.91
C ASN A 631 -15.70 -9.32 12.34
N PRO A 632 -15.99 -9.46 13.66
CA PRO A 632 -17.36 -9.54 14.14
C PRO A 632 -18.19 -8.31 13.70
N GLU A 633 -17.65 -7.12 13.88
CA GLU A 633 -18.32 -5.88 13.50
C GLU A 633 -18.07 -5.56 12.02
N PRO A 634 -19.12 -5.16 11.28
CA PRO A 634 -18.98 -4.67 9.91
C PRO A 634 -18.14 -3.39 9.83
N ALA A 635 -17.41 -3.24 8.72
CA ALA A 635 -16.63 -2.05 8.39
C ALA A 635 -17.20 -1.34 7.14
N PRO A 636 -18.30 -0.59 7.29
CA PRO A 636 -18.99 0.04 6.16
C PRO A 636 -18.12 1.06 5.42
N GLU A 637 -17.10 1.61 6.07
CA GLU A 637 -16.09 2.48 5.47
C GLU A 637 -15.22 1.75 4.43
N ILE A 638 -15.19 0.41 4.44
CA ILE A 638 -14.52 -0.42 3.42
C ILE A 638 -15.55 -0.92 2.39
N SER A 639 -16.63 -1.57 2.87
CA SER A 639 -17.60 -2.24 1.98
C SER A 639 -18.36 -1.28 1.05
N ARG A 640 -18.53 0.00 1.44
CA ARG A 640 -19.22 1.03 0.66
C ARG A 640 -18.31 1.84 -0.26
N ARG A 641 -17.00 1.62 -0.22
CA ARG A 641 -16.08 2.34 -1.11
C ARG A 641 -16.33 1.98 -2.57
N PRO A 642 -16.17 2.92 -3.50
CA PRO A 642 -16.18 2.63 -4.92
C PRO A 642 -15.18 1.54 -5.28
N VAL A 643 -15.43 0.80 -6.36
CA VAL A 643 -14.55 -0.29 -6.83
C VAL A 643 -13.11 0.20 -7.06
N ASN A 644 -12.95 1.42 -7.55
CA ASN A 644 -11.65 2.06 -7.80
C ASN A 644 -11.01 2.74 -6.59
N ALA A 645 -11.55 2.52 -5.38
CA ALA A 645 -10.96 3.02 -4.13
C ALA A 645 -10.36 1.88 -3.31
N LYS A 646 -9.15 2.10 -2.77
CA LYS A 646 -8.46 1.12 -1.91
C LYS A 646 -9.19 0.87 -0.59
N PRO A 647 -9.09 -0.34 -0.02
CA PRO A 647 -8.46 -1.53 -0.60
C PRO A 647 -9.32 -2.09 -1.75
N TYR A 648 -8.69 -2.42 -2.88
CA TYR A 648 -9.38 -2.96 -4.05
C TYR A 648 -9.91 -4.37 -3.78
N TRP A 649 -9.10 -5.21 -3.13
CA TRP A 649 -9.49 -6.51 -2.61
C TRP A 649 -9.51 -6.45 -1.08
N ASP A 650 -10.63 -6.82 -0.49
CA ASP A 650 -10.80 -6.97 0.95
C ASP A 650 -12.04 -7.82 1.22
N ILE A 651 -11.93 -8.77 2.14
CA ILE A 651 -13.03 -9.66 2.52
C ILE A 651 -14.26 -8.90 3.05
N GLU A 652 -14.07 -7.70 3.62
CA GLU A 652 -15.18 -6.88 4.09
C GLU A 652 -16.12 -6.44 2.95
N ARG A 653 -15.59 -6.32 1.71
CA ARG A 653 -16.41 -6.09 0.50
C ARG A 653 -17.23 -7.31 0.09
N ALA A 654 -16.80 -8.51 0.52
CA ALA A 654 -17.51 -9.78 0.27
C ALA A 654 -18.56 -10.11 1.34
N ARG A 655 -18.62 -9.32 2.42
CA ARG A 655 -19.58 -9.52 3.53
C ARG A 655 -21.02 -9.47 3.03
N ILE A 656 -21.84 -10.42 3.43
CA ILE A 656 -23.26 -10.47 3.08
C ILE A 656 -24.08 -9.65 4.08
N GLY A 657 -24.46 -8.45 3.68
CA GLY A 657 -25.21 -7.52 4.53
C GLY A 657 -24.47 -7.19 5.83
N ALA A 658 -25.13 -7.37 6.97
CA ALA A 658 -24.52 -7.20 8.29
C ALA A 658 -24.07 -8.56 8.91
N SER A 659 -24.21 -9.67 8.18
CA SER A 659 -23.85 -10.98 8.68
C SER A 659 -22.33 -11.21 8.65
N ARG A 660 -21.88 -12.21 9.38
CA ARG A 660 -20.49 -12.69 9.32
C ARG A 660 -20.37 -13.88 8.36
N GLU A 661 -20.87 -13.66 7.13
CA GLU A 661 -20.89 -14.64 6.06
C GLU A 661 -20.32 -14.06 4.77
N VAL A 662 -19.75 -14.93 3.92
CA VAL A 662 -19.32 -14.63 2.56
C VAL A 662 -19.82 -15.70 1.60
N ALA A 663 -19.90 -15.35 0.31
CA ALA A 663 -20.30 -16.27 -0.73
C ALA A 663 -19.08 -16.92 -1.39
N VAL A 664 -19.07 -18.26 -1.42
CA VAL A 664 -18.18 -19.03 -2.30
C VAL A 664 -18.94 -19.26 -3.59
N GLU A 665 -18.36 -18.84 -4.72
CA GLU A 665 -18.94 -18.99 -6.04
C GLU A 665 -18.14 -19.99 -6.88
N LEU A 666 -18.83 -20.94 -7.54
CA LEU A 666 -18.28 -21.66 -8.67
C LEU A 666 -18.61 -20.90 -9.94
N ILE A 667 -17.58 -20.56 -10.70
CA ILE A 667 -17.73 -19.84 -11.98
C ILE A 667 -17.38 -20.73 -13.16
N VAL A 668 -18.12 -20.57 -14.23
CA VAL A 668 -17.88 -21.19 -15.54
C VAL A 668 -17.78 -20.07 -16.56
N ASN A 669 -16.67 -20.00 -17.28
CA ASN A 669 -16.44 -18.99 -18.32
C ASN A 669 -16.66 -17.54 -17.84
N GLY A 670 -16.37 -17.27 -16.54
CA GLY A 670 -16.51 -15.96 -15.92
C GLY A 670 -17.84 -15.71 -15.20
N TYR A 671 -18.84 -16.54 -15.41
CA TYR A 671 -20.17 -16.38 -14.80
C TYR A 671 -20.36 -17.28 -13.58
N PRO A 672 -20.91 -16.77 -12.45
CA PRO A 672 -21.26 -17.61 -11.31
C PRO A 672 -22.44 -18.53 -11.68
N VAL A 673 -22.19 -19.83 -11.60
CA VAL A 673 -23.20 -20.88 -11.91
C VAL A 673 -23.74 -21.57 -10.67
N ALA A 674 -22.99 -21.53 -9.57
CA ALA A 674 -23.41 -22.03 -8.27
C ALA A 674 -22.80 -21.17 -7.16
N LYS A 675 -23.50 -21.07 -6.03
CA LYS A 675 -23.12 -20.25 -4.90
C LYS A 675 -23.47 -20.95 -3.58
N LYS A 676 -22.57 -20.84 -2.60
CA LYS A 676 -22.79 -21.30 -1.23
C LYS A 676 -22.31 -20.24 -0.25
N ASN A 677 -23.20 -19.77 0.62
CA ASN A 677 -22.81 -18.91 1.72
C ASN A 677 -22.15 -19.74 2.81
N ILE A 678 -21.05 -19.22 3.37
CA ILE A 678 -20.30 -19.85 4.44
C ILE A 678 -20.07 -18.87 5.59
N PRO A 679 -20.03 -19.34 6.84
CA PRO A 679 -19.54 -18.56 7.95
C PRO A 679 -18.09 -18.13 7.72
N ALA A 680 -17.81 -16.85 7.95
CA ALA A 680 -16.46 -16.28 7.89
C ALA A 680 -15.89 -16.13 9.31
N ASP A 681 -15.86 -17.24 10.06
CA ASP A 681 -15.40 -17.33 11.45
C ASP A 681 -13.97 -17.85 11.59
N GLY A 682 -13.32 -18.18 10.47
CA GLY A 682 -11.96 -18.69 10.39
C GLY A 682 -11.86 -20.22 10.37
N ARG A 683 -12.98 -20.95 10.44
CA ARG A 683 -12.97 -22.41 10.38
C ARG A 683 -12.79 -22.90 8.96
N LEU A 684 -11.98 -23.95 8.82
CA LEU A 684 -11.80 -24.65 7.56
C LEU A 684 -12.97 -25.60 7.31
N GLN A 685 -13.55 -25.56 6.11
CA GLN A 685 -14.68 -26.38 5.72
C GLN A 685 -14.57 -26.83 4.26
N ASP A 686 -15.20 -27.95 3.94
CA ASP A 686 -15.29 -28.44 2.57
C ASP A 686 -16.50 -27.81 1.85
N VAL A 687 -16.24 -27.32 0.64
CA VAL A 687 -17.27 -26.78 -0.24
C VAL A 687 -17.27 -27.59 -1.53
N ALA A 688 -18.45 -28.02 -1.94
CA ALA A 688 -18.65 -28.82 -3.15
C ALA A 688 -19.79 -28.26 -4.00
N PHE A 689 -19.63 -28.40 -5.32
CA PHE A 689 -20.65 -28.09 -6.31
C PHE A 689 -20.71 -29.15 -7.39
N ASP A 690 -21.92 -29.39 -7.89
CA ASP A 690 -22.17 -30.16 -9.09
C ASP A 690 -22.60 -29.22 -10.21
N VAL A 691 -22.00 -29.36 -11.39
CA VAL A 691 -22.34 -28.54 -12.57
C VAL A 691 -22.26 -29.41 -13.84
N THR A 692 -23.16 -29.17 -14.77
CA THR A 692 -23.11 -29.77 -16.11
C THR A 692 -22.28 -28.89 -17.04
N ILE A 693 -21.31 -29.48 -17.72
CA ILE A 693 -20.48 -28.80 -18.73
C ILE A 693 -20.91 -29.28 -20.10
N GLU A 694 -21.53 -28.36 -20.85
CA GLU A 694 -22.09 -28.68 -22.19
C GLU A 694 -21.05 -28.58 -23.31
N ARG A 695 -19.96 -27.86 -23.10
CA ARG A 695 -18.86 -27.60 -24.05
C ARG A 695 -17.57 -27.30 -23.31
N SER A 696 -16.46 -27.34 -24.04
CA SER A 696 -15.16 -26.98 -23.48
C SER A 696 -15.20 -25.61 -22.81
N SER A 697 -14.85 -25.59 -21.53
CA SER A 697 -15.03 -24.44 -20.62
C SER A 697 -13.86 -24.38 -19.63
N TRP A 698 -13.69 -23.26 -18.99
CA TRP A 698 -12.87 -23.16 -17.79
C TRP A 698 -13.76 -22.93 -16.57
N ILE A 699 -13.31 -23.45 -15.43
CA ILE A 699 -14.01 -23.32 -14.15
C ILE A 699 -13.04 -22.83 -13.07
N ALA A 700 -13.53 -22.04 -12.12
CA ALA A 700 -12.77 -21.59 -10.97
C ALA A 700 -13.69 -21.36 -9.77
N MET A 701 -13.11 -21.29 -8.57
CA MET A 701 -13.81 -20.84 -7.36
C MET A 701 -13.32 -19.47 -6.94
N ARG A 702 -14.22 -18.66 -6.35
CA ARG A 702 -13.86 -17.34 -5.81
C ARG A 702 -14.70 -16.96 -4.59
N ILE A 703 -14.13 -16.10 -3.75
CA ILE A 703 -14.83 -15.26 -2.75
C ILE A 703 -14.51 -13.83 -3.15
N LEU A 704 -15.38 -13.18 -3.92
CA LEU A 704 -15.07 -11.92 -4.56
C LEU A 704 -15.50 -10.73 -3.70
N PRO A 705 -14.62 -9.73 -3.49
CA PRO A 705 -13.22 -9.64 -3.86
C PRO A 705 -12.26 -9.92 -2.67
N SER A 706 -12.01 -11.18 -2.37
CA SER A 706 -11.07 -11.57 -1.31
C SER A 706 -10.12 -12.70 -1.75
N ALA A 707 -10.62 -13.69 -2.50
CA ALA A 707 -9.79 -14.77 -3.06
C ALA A 707 -10.30 -15.30 -4.39
N HIS A 708 -9.38 -15.80 -5.23
CA HIS A 708 -9.67 -16.42 -6.52
C HIS A 708 -8.69 -17.55 -6.82
N THR A 709 -9.18 -18.72 -7.26
CA THR A 709 -8.33 -19.84 -7.70
C THR A 709 -7.83 -19.65 -9.12
N ASN A 710 -6.76 -20.34 -9.50
CA ASN A 710 -6.49 -20.61 -10.92
C ASN A 710 -7.61 -21.50 -11.50
N PRO A 711 -7.80 -21.50 -12.83
CA PRO A 711 -8.82 -22.30 -13.47
C PRO A 711 -8.41 -23.78 -13.61
N ILE A 712 -9.44 -24.65 -13.64
CA ILE A 712 -9.38 -25.97 -14.24
C ILE A 712 -10.06 -25.89 -15.61
N PHE A 713 -9.43 -26.42 -16.63
CA PHE A 713 -9.91 -26.43 -18.01
C PHE A 713 -10.66 -27.75 -18.29
N VAL A 714 -11.93 -27.69 -18.60
CA VAL A 714 -12.75 -28.84 -18.90
C VAL A 714 -12.90 -28.92 -20.43
N VAL A 715 -12.24 -29.91 -21.05
CA VAL A 715 -12.22 -30.12 -22.51
C VAL A 715 -13.24 -31.19 -22.85
N VAL A 716 -14.20 -30.88 -23.71
CA VAL A 716 -15.27 -31.78 -24.14
C VAL A 716 -15.06 -32.16 -25.59
N GLY A 717 -14.96 -33.47 -25.88
CA GLY A 717 -14.82 -34.00 -27.25
C GLY A 717 -13.60 -33.48 -27.98
N ASP A 718 -12.49 -33.24 -27.23
CA ASP A 718 -11.23 -32.68 -27.75
C ASP A 718 -11.37 -31.30 -28.44
N GLN A 719 -12.48 -30.60 -28.26
CA GLN A 719 -12.69 -29.27 -28.80
C GLN A 719 -11.97 -28.21 -27.95
N PRO A 720 -11.34 -27.19 -28.56
CA PRO A 720 -10.73 -26.10 -27.81
C PRO A 720 -11.78 -25.27 -27.07
N ILE A 721 -11.36 -24.56 -26.04
CA ILE A 721 -12.23 -23.59 -25.35
C ILE A 721 -12.46 -22.38 -26.27
N ARG A 722 -13.71 -22.17 -26.64
CA ARG A 722 -14.26 -21.03 -27.40
C ARG A 722 -15.58 -20.64 -26.75
N ALA A 723 -15.47 -20.16 -25.52
CA ALA A 723 -16.63 -20.00 -24.65
C ALA A 723 -17.54 -18.83 -25.04
N SER A 724 -17.01 -17.80 -25.73
CA SER A 724 -17.77 -16.63 -26.12
C SER A 724 -17.19 -15.98 -27.37
N ARG A 725 -18.03 -15.79 -28.39
CA ARG A 725 -17.75 -15.00 -29.60
C ARG A 725 -17.50 -13.53 -29.23
N ARG A 726 -18.30 -12.97 -28.33
CA ARG A 726 -18.17 -11.60 -27.85
C ARG A 726 -16.82 -11.36 -27.16
N SER A 727 -16.27 -12.36 -26.45
CA SER A 727 -14.94 -12.25 -25.87
C SER A 727 -13.85 -12.20 -26.96
N ALA A 728 -13.99 -12.94 -28.05
CA ALA A 728 -13.06 -12.86 -29.17
C ALA A 728 -13.12 -11.50 -29.90
N GLU A 729 -14.30 -10.95 -30.07
CA GLU A 729 -14.53 -9.61 -30.60
C GLU A 729 -13.92 -8.53 -29.68
N TRP A 730 -14.14 -8.66 -28.38
CA TRP A 730 -13.55 -7.78 -27.37
C TRP A 730 -12.02 -7.81 -27.41
N CYS A 731 -11.42 -9.00 -27.46
CA CYS A 731 -9.96 -9.16 -27.55
C CYS A 731 -9.40 -8.54 -28.83
N LEU A 732 -10.05 -8.78 -29.98
CA LEU A 732 -9.63 -8.20 -31.26
C LEU A 732 -9.69 -6.67 -31.24
N ALA A 733 -10.80 -6.09 -30.75
CA ALA A 733 -10.93 -4.66 -30.59
C ALA A 733 -9.94 -4.09 -29.57
N GLY A 734 -9.61 -4.86 -28.52
CA GLY A 734 -8.58 -4.53 -27.54
C GLY A 734 -7.19 -4.40 -28.16
N VAL A 735 -6.80 -5.30 -29.09
CA VAL A 735 -5.53 -5.20 -29.80
C VAL A 735 -5.46 -3.89 -30.60
N ASP A 736 -6.53 -3.53 -31.31
CA ASP A 736 -6.57 -2.28 -32.09
C ASP A 736 -6.51 -1.05 -31.19
N ARG A 737 -7.23 -1.07 -30.07
CA ARG A 737 -7.19 -0.02 -29.07
C ARG A 737 -5.80 0.12 -28.45
N CYS A 738 -5.15 -0.97 -28.10
CA CYS A 738 -3.81 -0.98 -27.57
C CYS A 738 -2.79 -0.39 -28.56
N TRP A 739 -2.84 -0.82 -29.83
CA TRP A 739 -1.98 -0.30 -30.89
C TRP A 739 -2.09 1.23 -31.01
N SER A 740 -3.31 1.75 -31.10
CA SER A 740 -3.56 3.19 -31.26
C SER A 740 -2.97 4.04 -30.10
N GLN A 741 -2.83 3.44 -28.93
CA GLN A 741 -2.25 4.11 -27.74
C GLN A 741 -0.73 3.98 -27.67
N LYS A 742 -0.16 2.84 -28.13
CA LYS A 742 1.23 2.46 -27.84
C LYS A 742 2.21 2.64 -28.98
N GLU A 743 1.76 2.66 -30.26
CA GLU A 743 2.64 2.77 -31.43
C GLU A 743 3.66 3.92 -31.31
N ARG A 744 3.22 5.07 -30.82
CA ARG A 744 4.07 6.28 -30.69
C ARG A 744 5.24 6.15 -29.69
N PHE A 745 5.21 5.16 -28.81
CA PHE A 745 6.25 4.92 -27.80
C PHE A 745 7.25 3.86 -28.22
N ILE A 746 7.03 3.19 -29.34
CA ILE A 746 7.94 2.17 -29.87
C ILE A 746 9.11 2.84 -30.59
N LYS A 747 10.34 2.44 -30.27
CA LYS A 747 11.54 2.92 -30.95
C LYS A 747 11.47 2.60 -32.45
N PRO A 748 11.97 3.48 -33.35
CA PRO A 748 11.96 3.25 -34.79
C PRO A 748 12.58 1.91 -35.20
N ALA A 749 13.64 1.47 -34.53
CA ALA A 749 14.32 0.20 -34.82
C ALA A 749 13.45 -1.06 -34.48
N GLU A 750 12.45 -0.91 -33.63
CA GLU A 750 11.55 -2.00 -33.18
C GLU A 750 10.15 -1.92 -33.83
N LEU A 751 9.89 -0.84 -34.61
CA LEU A 751 8.53 -0.57 -35.10
C LEU A 751 8.01 -1.67 -36.03
N GLN A 752 8.88 -2.29 -36.85
CA GLN A 752 8.45 -3.37 -37.72
C GLN A 752 8.12 -4.63 -36.89
N ASP A 753 8.96 -5.00 -35.94
CA ASP A 753 8.69 -6.09 -34.99
C ASP A 753 7.35 -5.90 -34.25
N ALA A 754 7.07 -4.65 -33.82
CA ALA A 754 5.82 -4.34 -33.16
C ALA A 754 4.62 -4.49 -34.12
N ARG A 755 4.71 -4.00 -35.36
CA ARG A 755 3.66 -4.18 -36.37
C ARG A 755 3.37 -5.66 -36.63
N ASP A 756 4.42 -6.46 -36.73
CA ASP A 756 4.31 -7.91 -36.97
C ASP A 756 3.67 -8.60 -35.75
N ALA A 757 4.07 -8.23 -34.53
CA ALA A 757 3.48 -8.76 -33.29
C ALA A 757 1.97 -8.48 -33.19
N TYR A 758 1.57 -7.24 -33.45
CA TYR A 758 0.16 -6.85 -33.42
C TYR A 758 -0.64 -7.45 -34.58
N ALA A 759 -0.04 -7.59 -35.77
CA ALA A 759 -0.67 -8.30 -36.90
C ALA A 759 -0.89 -9.79 -36.60
N HIS A 760 0.08 -10.44 -35.96
CA HIS A 760 -0.06 -11.81 -35.47
C HIS A 760 -1.22 -11.94 -34.48
N ALA A 761 -1.27 -11.07 -33.47
CA ALA A 761 -2.36 -11.07 -32.48
C ALA A 761 -3.74 -10.93 -33.13
N ARG A 762 -3.90 -9.99 -34.09
CA ARG A 762 -5.15 -9.85 -34.87
C ARG A 762 -5.50 -11.12 -35.62
N THR A 763 -4.52 -11.78 -36.22
CA THR A 763 -4.72 -13.05 -36.95
C THR A 763 -5.22 -14.15 -36.02
N VAL A 764 -4.57 -14.31 -34.86
CA VAL A 764 -4.96 -15.29 -33.84
C VAL A 764 -6.39 -15.02 -33.34
N TYR A 765 -6.74 -13.78 -33.01
CA TYR A 765 -8.10 -13.48 -32.53
C TYR A 765 -9.16 -13.61 -33.60
N ARG A 766 -8.89 -13.26 -34.88
CA ARG A 766 -9.80 -13.53 -36.01
C ARG A 766 -10.05 -15.01 -36.21
N GLN A 767 -9.01 -15.82 -36.09
CA GLN A 767 -9.16 -17.28 -36.18
C GLN A 767 -10.07 -17.78 -35.03
N ARG A 768 -9.80 -17.36 -33.78
CA ARG A 768 -10.61 -17.76 -32.62
C ARG A 768 -12.04 -17.26 -32.70
N LEU A 769 -12.25 -16.07 -33.29
CA LEU A 769 -13.58 -15.53 -33.58
C LEU A 769 -14.34 -16.40 -34.58
N ALA A 770 -13.67 -16.84 -35.65
CA ALA A 770 -14.27 -17.74 -36.63
C ALA A 770 -14.60 -19.14 -36.07
N GLU A 771 -13.79 -19.60 -35.12
CA GLU A 771 -13.99 -20.88 -34.40
C GLU A 771 -15.11 -20.78 -33.33
N SER A 772 -15.48 -19.58 -32.90
CA SER A 772 -16.47 -19.37 -31.83
C SER A 772 -17.90 -19.43 -32.38
N THR A 773 -18.66 -20.46 -31.99
CA THR A 773 -20.03 -20.68 -32.40
C THR A 773 -21.04 -20.18 -31.36
N VAL A 774 -20.57 -19.64 -30.23
CA VAL A 774 -21.36 -19.22 -29.07
C VAL A 774 -21.28 -17.72 -28.89
N GLU A 775 -22.41 -17.06 -28.76
CA GLU A 775 -22.48 -15.62 -28.48
C GLU A 775 -21.99 -15.20 -27.10
#